data_c0deb07c48e4c5a253fe774b2861cd51
#
_entry.id   c0deb07c48e4c5a253fe774b2861cd51
#
_cell.length_a   1.000
_cell.length_b   1.000
_cell.length_c   1.000
_cell.angle_alpha   90.00
_cell.angle_beta   90.00
_cell.angle_gamma   90.00
#
_symmetry.space_group_name_H-M   'P 1'
#
loop_
_entity.id
_entity.type
_entity.pdbx_description
1 polymer ?
#
loop_
_entity_poly.entity_id
_entity_poly.type
_entity_poly.pdbx_seq_one_letter_code
_entity_poly.pdbx_strand_id
1 'polypeptide(L)'
;NPHMNLNDPDTALGMLDYFNRVQYGDWPTVYGAAYTAHIADDGIETEPNGNYKTKITGKNYIKDRQLKKYVWVSDKRAYEYGKNHVQFMPKMFSNDPNVMENYAAMYGFPEFELNTAFFNNLSDPPEIRAQKRQIAEQQYNELLQKKHDGSIKISDLQRNSELLIIHPPTLAQQLNYFIDFQLGYMGFRYFMWNFSGRQNDWEGNMEVTRGNWITGIPIIDNARLGDQSKLPAKFKDNKANNKYYMLPLILGLIGFFVQLNRNVVHWWAILSLFLLTSVGVLFYTSVKPFEPRERDYALVSSFYAYAIWVGLGVQGIYLLLKYLLKNKINTKAAIAIPVICLGVPILMGFQNWDDHDRSKRRGAYALAYNYLSNLDQNAILFVYGDNDTYPLWGLQETELFRDDVKIVNYTLLGAPWNIEQVLRKTYNAEALPSKLEYKDYQLSTNDNIMVVARNIRSRFSEIQSIISSELSLSEVMSLPPNEISQHLADPGYDPMGVLEFYNEIKPFEEFYNKESMTVQEAYEFLMNNDNPAKQAIARHFGYPLGSVNFLPVDKLILPVNKENAIKHGIVSAKDADQMEDYITINISRQQLYKPELLMISMFAEYEWDRPIYFSGGGISDPGNIFWLNDYLENNGFTYKLIPIKTPFGKDGKLGRSNPEKMYENFQNLEWANYHKDNASFSNTDRNYTNTYRNIASRLAQDLIELGEHQKAKEVLDKVMEMIPDQPRYDYGLGLDRISQLYQTLGETEKAEKLINSTRDRLVEKINFYESLPLHLRYTVASELASARSDYSIMVYGQVSTLLEKSDTAEAMKVFAAEFDPVKQKFIETYQTATMNGEPDSNDKNIIDGQINFISELLGIADMIDTVYAEKQTEEIYNLLINN
;
A
#
# COMPACT_ATOMS: atom_id res chain seq x y z
N ASN A 1 25.23 -11.58 -21.12
CA ASN A 1 24.30 -11.09 -20.07
C ASN A 1 22.92 -11.64 -20.36
N PRO A 2 22.16 -12.09 -19.33
CA PRO A 2 20.75 -12.44 -19.51
C PRO A 2 19.96 -11.22 -20.00
N HIS A 3 18.83 -11.47 -20.64
CA HIS A 3 17.97 -10.38 -21.12
C HIS A 3 17.42 -9.55 -19.97
N MET A 4 17.17 -10.20 -18.83
CA MET A 4 16.79 -9.57 -17.59
C MET A 4 17.89 -9.77 -16.54
N ASN A 5 18.38 -8.69 -15.94
CA ASN A 5 19.44 -8.71 -14.94
C ASN A 5 19.08 -7.70 -13.82
N LEU A 6 18.53 -8.21 -12.73
CA LEU A 6 18.07 -7.37 -11.61
C LEU A 6 19.26 -6.66 -10.94
N ASN A 7 19.16 -5.33 -10.82
CA ASN A 7 20.21 -4.43 -10.32
C ASN A 7 21.48 -4.38 -11.16
N ASP A 8 21.59 -5.14 -12.24
CA ASP A 8 22.73 -5.21 -13.17
C ASP A 8 24.11 -5.16 -12.49
N PRO A 9 24.43 -6.10 -11.55
CA PRO A 9 25.66 -6.09 -10.77
C PRO A 9 26.86 -6.61 -11.60
N ASP A 10 27.08 -6.03 -12.79
CA ASP A 10 28.13 -6.41 -13.75
C ASP A 10 29.50 -5.76 -13.48
N THR A 11 29.54 -4.83 -12.52
CA THR A 11 30.78 -4.15 -12.11
C THR A 11 31.14 -4.48 -10.66
N ALA A 12 32.40 -4.30 -10.29
CA ALA A 12 32.84 -4.55 -8.90
C ALA A 12 32.12 -3.64 -7.89
N LEU A 13 31.89 -2.36 -8.26
CA LEU A 13 31.10 -1.46 -7.39
C LEU A 13 29.62 -1.83 -7.38
N GLY A 14 29.01 -2.16 -8.53
CA GLY A 14 27.62 -2.64 -8.59
C GLY A 14 27.41 -3.90 -7.74
N MET A 15 28.38 -4.83 -7.77
CA MET A 15 28.37 -6.01 -6.90
C MET A 15 28.47 -5.64 -5.41
N LEU A 16 29.34 -4.68 -5.07
CA LEU A 16 29.49 -4.19 -3.70
C LEU A 16 28.21 -3.49 -3.21
N ASP A 17 27.60 -2.62 -4.02
CA ASP A 17 26.35 -1.94 -3.71
C ASP A 17 25.19 -2.94 -3.56
N TYR A 18 25.17 -3.99 -4.38
CA TYR A 18 24.21 -5.10 -4.26
C TYR A 18 24.36 -5.84 -2.93
N PHE A 19 25.57 -6.24 -2.53
CA PHE A 19 25.83 -6.90 -1.25
C PHE A 19 25.56 -5.98 -0.05
N ASN A 20 25.90 -4.70 -0.16
CA ASN A 20 25.63 -3.70 0.87
C ASN A 20 24.14 -3.27 0.90
N ARG A 21 23.32 -3.76 -0.02
CA ARG A 21 21.88 -3.46 -0.08
C ARG A 21 21.58 -1.95 -0.17
N VAL A 22 22.43 -1.19 -0.86
CA VAL A 22 22.35 0.28 -0.97
C VAL A 22 20.97 0.75 -1.48
N GLN A 23 20.32 -0.04 -2.33
CA GLN A 23 18.99 0.24 -2.87
C GLN A 23 17.87 0.33 -1.82
N TYR A 24 18.08 -0.22 -0.61
CA TYR A 24 17.07 -0.20 0.46
C TYR A 24 17.25 0.99 1.43
N GLY A 25 18.29 1.81 1.21
CA GLY A 25 18.64 2.93 2.08
C GLY A 25 19.32 2.50 3.38
N ASP A 26 19.72 3.48 4.17
CA ASP A 26 20.36 3.28 5.45
C ASP A 26 19.41 3.64 6.60
N TRP A 27 19.46 2.89 7.69
CA TRP A 27 18.74 3.19 8.93
C TRP A 27 19.69 3.09 10.13
N PRO A 28 19.45 3.88 11.17
CA PRO A 28 20.30 3.86 12.36
C PRO A 28 20.06 2.56 13.17
N THR A 29 21.14 1.87 13.52
CA THR A 29 21.07 0.62 14.29
C THR A 29 21.29 0.82 15.78
N VAL A 30 22.35 1.57 16.15
CA VAL A 30 22.78 1.78 17.55
C VAL A 30 22.60 3.23 17.99
N TYR A 31 22.92 4.18 17.13
CA TYR A 31 22.83 5.61 17.42
C TYR A 31 22.41 6.37 16.15
N GLY A 32 21.44 7.28 16.28
CA GLY A 32 20.94 8.08 15.17
C GLY A 32 19.57 8.67 15.43
N ALA A 33 18.92 9.16 14.38
CA ALA A 33 17.65 9.85 14.48
C ALA A 33 16.47 8.89 14.75
N ALA A 34 15.47 9.38 15.49
CA ALA A 34 14.14 8.79 15.56
C ALA A 34 13.24 9.34 14.46
N TYR A 35 12.05 8.72 14.24
CA TYR A 35 11.11 9.16 13.21
C TYR A 35 10.62 10.60 13.37
N THR A 36 10.58 11.12 14.59
CA THR A 36 10.20 12.50 14.90
C THR A 36 11.12 13.56 14.27
N ALA A 37 12.35 13.19 13.90
CA ALA A 37 13.24 14.06 13.13
C ALA A 37 12.69 14.44 11.74
N HIS A 38 11.77 13.67 11.20
CA HIS A 38 11.08 13.97 9.93
C HIS A 38 9.75 14.71 10.11
N ILE A 39 9.39 15.05 11.35
CA ILE A 39 8.16 15.74 11.71
C ILE A 39 8.47 17.14 12.27
N ALA A 40 9.46 17.24 13.16
CA ALA A 40 9.83 18.46 13.86
C ALA A 40 10.56 19.45 12.94
N ASP A 41 10.34 20.73 13.14
CA ASP A 41 11.02 21.81 12.42
C ASP A 41 12.55 21.81 12.67
N ASP A 42 12.97 21.53 13.92
CA ASP A 42 14.39 21.39 14.31
C ASP A 42 14.93 19.95 14.08
N GLY A 43 14.15 19.08 13.48
CA GLY A 43 14.48 17.65 13.33
C GLY A 43 15.59 17.35 12.31
N ILE A 44 15.71 18.17 11.27
CA ILE A 44 16.81 18.17 10.31
C ILE A 44 17.42 19.57 10.32
N GLU A 45 18.74 19.65 10.53
CA GLU A 45 19.42 20.95 10.52
C GLU A 45 19.28 21.63 9.16
N THR A 46 19.09 22.96 9.15
CA THR A 46 18.97 23.77 7.94
C THR A 46 20.17 24.72 7.78
N GLU A 47 20.53 25.02 6.53
CA GLU A 47 21.47 26.06 6.17
C GLU A 47 20.79 27.44 6.22
N PRO A 48 21.55 28.56 6.27
CA PRO A 48 20.96 29.92 6.28
C PRO A 48 20.04 30.23 5.09
N ASN A 49 20.17 29.50 3.99
CA ASN A 49 19.34 29.62 2.79
C ASN A 49 18.02 28.80 2.87
N GLY A 50 17.74 28.13 4.00
CA GLY A 50 16.57 27.32 4.22
C GLY A 50 16.67 25.87 3.69
N ASN A 51 17.78 25.50 3.05
CA ASN A 51 17.97 24.12 2.58
C ASN A 51 18.38 23.20 3.74
N TYR A 52 17.98 21.94 3.68
CA TYR A 52 18.42 20.93 4.64
C TYR A 52 19.93 20.72 4.58
N LYS A 53 20.56 20.80 5.73
CA LYS A 53 22.00 20.59 5.87
C LYS A 53 22.34 19.11 5.70
N THR A 54 23.37 18.84 4.91
CA THR A 54 23.80 17.47 4.62
C THR A 54 25.31 17.31 4.83
N LYS A 55 25.71 16.13 5.32
CA LYS A 55 27.11 15.73 5.41
C LYS A 55 27.45 14.72 4.31
N ILE A 56 28.68 14.80 3.81
CA ILE A 56 29.21 13.84 2.86
C ILE A 56 29.55 12.53 3.60
N THR A 57 28.92 11.42 3.19
CA THR A 57 29.14 10.09 3.76
C THR A 57 29.95 9.18 2.86
N GLY A 58 30.14 9.56 1.59
CA GLY A 58 30.87 8.79 0.61
C GLY A 58 30.85 9.46 -0.75
N LYS A 59 31.25 8.70 -1.77
CA LYS A 59 31.28 9.14 -3.16
C LYS A 59 30.56 8.15 -4.05
N ASN A 60 29.81 8.65 -5.01
CA ASN A 60 29.17 7.88 -6.05
C ASN A 60 30.09 7.81 -7.28
N TYR A 61 30.30 6.59 -7.77
CA TYR A 61 31.08 6.33 -8.95
C TYR A 61 30.26 5.56 -9.97
N ILE A 62 30.47 5.87 -11.25
CA ILE A 62 29.99 5.05 -12.37
C ILE A 62 31.17 4.52 -13.15
N LYS A 63 30.99 3.38 -13.81
CA LYS A 63 31.99 2.87 -14.77
C LYS A 63 31.75 3.53 -16.11
N ASP A 64 32.64 4.47 -16.47
CA ASP A 64 32.64 5.07 -17.80
C ASP A 64 32.98 3.99 -18.85
N ARG A 65 32.10 3.79 -19.81
CA ARG A 65 32.22 2.73 -20.82
C ARG A 65 33.29 3.04 -21.87
N GLN A 66 33.52 4.33 -22.16
CA GLN A 66 34.54 4.77 -23.14
C GLN A 66 35.92 4.76 -22.49
N LEU A 67 36.05 5.35 -21.31
CA LEU A 67 37.33 5.41 -20.58
C LEU A 67 37.68 4.09 -19.88
N LYS A 68 36.74 3.15 -19.78
CA LYS A 68 36.86 1.85 -19.07
C LYS A 68 37.38 1.96 -17.63
N LYS A 69 37.08 3.06 -16.97
CA LYS A 69 37.46 3.35 -15.57
C LYS A 69 36.28 3.89 -14.77
N TYR A 70 36.37 3.84 -13.44
CA TYR A 70 35.42 4.47 -12.55
C TYR A 70 35.68 5.98 -12.53
N VAL A 71 34.64 6.74 -12.76
CA VAL A 71 34.59 8.20 -12.62
C VAL A 71 33.66 8.61 -11.50
N TRP A 72 34.07 9.59 -10.73
CA TRP A 72 33.23 10.20 -9.72
C TRP A 72 32.13 11.03 -10.39
N VAL A 73 30.88 10.92 -9.88
CA VAL A 73 29.72 11.65 -10.43
C VAL A 73 29.07 12.55 -9.41
N SER A 74 29.07 12.15 -8.13
CA SER A 74 28.50 12.95 -7.04
C SER A 74 28.98 12.47 -5.68
N ASP A 75 28.71 13.25 -4.64
CA ASP A 75 28.90 12.82 -3.25
C ASP A 75 27.67 12.11 -2.73
N LYS A 76 27.85 11.00 -2.00
CA LYS A 76 26.78 10.43 -1.15
C LYS A 76 26.58 11.38 0.02
N ARG A 77 25.33 11.83 0.21
CA ARG A 77 25.00 12.77 1.28
C ARG A 77 23.92 12.16 2.18
N ALA A 78 24.02 12.43 3.47
CA ALA A 78 22.99 12.13 4.45
C ALA A 78 22.62 13.40 5.19
N TYR A 79 21.35 13.50 5.63
CA TYR A 79 20.90 14.64 6.43
C TYR A 79 21.68 14.74 7.74
N GLU A 80 21.95 15.97 8.17
CA GLU A 80 22.39 16.27 9.53
C GLU A 80 21.12 16.47 10.38
N TYR A 81 20.88 15.53 11.27
CA TYR A 81 19.71 15.57 12.14
C TYR A 81 19.94 16.44 13.37
N GLY A 82 18.91 17.14 13.78
CA GLY A 82 18.92 17.94 15.00
C GLY A 82 19.31 17.11 16.23
N LYS A 83 20.15 17.65 17.08
CA LYS A 83 20.73 16.92 18.24
C LYS A 83 19.65 16.40 19.19
N ASN A 84 18.52 17.09 19.29
CA ASN A 84 17.41 16.72 20.15
C ASN A 84 16.70 15.43 19.67
N HIS A 85 16.80 15.13 18.38
CA HIS A 85 16.14 13.96 17.74
C HIS A 85 17.06 12.76 17.52
N VAL A 86 18.33 12.86 17.92
CA VAL A 86 19.33 11.78 17.81
C VAL A 86 19.49 11.10 19.17
N GLN A 87 19.39 9.78 19.19
CA GLN A 87 19.36 9.02 20.42
C GLN A 87 20.03 7.62 20.29
N PHE A 88 20.22 6.96 21.42
CA PHE A 88 20.66 5.58 21.49
C PHE A 88 19.52 4.61 21.19
N MET A 89 19.80 3.58 20.37
CA MET A 89 18.84 2.55 19.95
C MET A 89 17.56 3.10 19.30
N PRO A 90 17.64 3.94 18.24
CA PRO A 90 16.46 4.47 17.58
C PRO A 90 15.80 3.40 16.71
N LYS A 91 15.01 2.52 17.30
CA LYS A 91 14.34 1.40 16.62
C LYS A 91 13.10 1.86 15.82
N MET A 92 12.45 2.93 16.28
CA MET A 92 11.37 3.58 15.53
C MET A 92 11.95 4.67 14.64
N PHE A 93 12.36 4.29 13.43
CA PHE A 93 12.87 5.19 12.40
C PHE A 93 12.14 4.95 11.08
N SER A 94 11.56 5.98 10.51
CA SER A 94 10.96 6.00 9.17
C SER A 94 10.76 7.43 8.70
N ASN A 95 10.76 7.63 7.38
CA ASN A 95 10.28 8.84 6.71
C ASN A 95 8.92 8.64 6.02
N ASP A 96 8.31 7.45 6.15
CA ASP A 96 6.98 7.13 5.64
C ASP A 96 5.91 7.53 6.67
N PRO A 97 4.99 8.45 6.33
CA PRO A 97 3.94 8.91 7.24
C PRO A 97 3.06 7.79 7.81
N ASN A 98 2.76 6.75 7.01
CA ASN A 98 1.94 5.61 7.47
C ASN A 98 2.67 4.80 8.54
N VAL A 99 3.97 4.58 8.36
CA VAL A 99 4.79 3.88 9.36
C VAL A 99 4.95 4.70 10.64
N MET A 100 5.10 6.03 10.53
CA MET A 100 5.14 6.92 11.69
C MET A 100 3.82 6.89 12.47
N GLU A 101 2.67 6.89 11.77
CA GLU A 101 1.35 6.76 12.37
C GLU A 101 1.20 5.43 13.14
N ASN A 102 1.70 4.32 12.55
CA ASN A 102 1.71 3.03 13.23
C ASN A 102 2.57 3.03 14.51
N TYR A 103 3.74 3.68 14.49
CA TYR A 103 4.56 3.83 15.70
C TYR A 103 3.82 4.61 16.79
N ALA A 104 3.18 5.73 16.41
CA ALA A 104 2.43 6.56 17.34
C ALA A 104 1.21 5.82 17.92
N ALA A 105 0.46 5.11 17.09
CA ALA A 105 -0.71 4.35 17.52
C ALA A 105 -0.35 3.21 18.49
N MET A 106 0.78 2.52 18.27
CA MET A 106 1.18 1.36 19.05
C MET A 106 1.94 1.69 20.33
N TYR A 107 2.80 2.71 20.32
CA TYR A 107 3.76 2.99 21.39
C TYR A 107 3.62 4.39 22.01
N GLY A 108 2.56 5.09 21.65
CA GLY A 108 2.24 6.42 22.14
C GLY A 108 2.63 7.53 21.18
N PHE A 109 1.75 8.50 21.10
CA PHE A 109 1.93 9.66 20.25
C PHE A 109 3.09 10.53 20.79
N PRO A 110 3.89 11.19 19.92
CA PRO A 110 4.97 12.07 20.37
C PRO A 110 4.45 13.15 21.32
N GLU A 111 5.20 13.42 22.37
CA GLU A 111 4.94 14.58 23.22
C GLU A 111 5.34 15.86 22.48
N PHE A 112 4.58 16.92 22.67
CA PHE A 112 4.84 18.21 22.03
C PHE A 112 4.46 19.38 22.93
N GLU A 113 5.18 20.46 22.79
CA GLU A 113 4.98 21.70 23.54
C GLU A 113 4.88 22.88 22.58
N LEU A 114 4.28 24.00 23.04
CA LEU A 114 4.20 25.22 22.26
C LEU A 114 5.58 25.89 22.15
N ASN A 115 6.04 26.11 20.92
CA ASN A 115 7.28 26.82 20.63
C ASN A 115 7.12 28.35 20.86
N THR A 116 7.49 28.78 22.02
CA THR A 116 7.38 30.23 22.38
C THR A 116 8.29 31.12 21.54
N ALA A 117 9.36 30.60 20.93
CA ALA A 117 10.23 31.35 20.04
C ALA A 117 9.51 31.78 18.75
N PHE A 118 8.52 31.06 18.31
CA PHE A 118 7.72 31.34 17.11
C PHE A 118 7.06 32.74 17.16
N PHE A 119 6.58 33.18 18.33
CA PHE A 119 5.92 34.48 18.52
C PHE A 119 6.72 35.49 19.36
N ASN A 120 7.85 35.12 19.95
CA ASN A 120 8.68 36.03 20.73
C ASN A 120 9.86 36.61 19.93
N ASN A 121 9.82 36.55 18.60
CA ASN A 121 10.87 37.14 17.77
C ASN A 121 10.89 38.66 17.96
N LEU A 122 12.01 39.19 18.50
CA LEU A 122 12.18 40.60 18.80
C LEU A 122 12.20 41.50 17.55
N SER A 123 12.41 40.94 16.39
CA SER A 123 12.36 41.66 15.10
C SER A 123 10.93 41.99 14.68
N ASP A 124 9.91 41.28 15.19
CA ASP A 124 8.52 41.53 14.86
C ASP A 124 7.93 42.70 15.70
N PRO A 125 7.08 43.55 15.12
CA PRO A 125 6.31 44.55 15.87
C PRO A 125 5.46 43.92 16.99
N PRO A 126 5.19 44.62 18.11
CA PRO A 126 4.41 44.06 19.22
C PRO A 126 3.03 43.54 18.84
N GLU A 127 2.35 44.18 17.89
CA GLU A 127 1.03 43.80 17.39
C GLU A 127 1.09 42.47 16.63
N ILE A 128 2.09 42.27 15.76
CA ILE A 128 2.31 41.03 15.02
C ILE A 128 2.66 39.90 15.98
N ARG A 129 3.48 40.17 17.01
CA ARG A 129 3.78 39.13 18.03
C ARG A 129 2.53 38.71 18.80
N ALA A 130 1.66 39.66 19.16
CA ALA A 130 0.41 39.37 19.85
C ALA A 130 -0.53 38.54 18.96
N GLN A 131 -0.64 38.86 17.66
CA GLN A 131 -1.44 38.11 16.71
C GLN A 131 -0.89 36.68 16.47
N LYS A 132 0.41 36.53 16.24
CA LYS A 132 1.08 35.24 16.10
C LYS A 132 0.86 34.37 17.35
N ARG A 133 0.96 34.95 18.54
CA ARG A 133 0.73 34.28 19.81
C ARG A 133 -0.70 33.76 19.92
N GLN A 134 -1.69 34.58 19.62
CA GLN A 134 -3.10 34.17 19.67
C GLN A 134 -3.39 33.00 18.71
N ILE A 135 -2.89 33.06 17.47
CA ILE A 135 -3.05 31.97 16.49
C ILE A 135 -2.36 30.71 16.97
N ALA A 136 -1.11 30.81 17.46
CA ALA A 136 -0.35 29.67 17.94
C ALA A 136 -1.01 29.00 19.17
N GLU A 137 -1.50 29.77 20.14
CA GLU A 137 -2.23 29.25 21.30
C GLU A 137 -3.54 28.56 20.89
N GLN A 138 -4.27 29.13 19.93
CA GLN A 138 -5.50 28.51 19.42
C GLN A 138 -5.20 27.16 18.74
N GLN A 139 -4.26 27.11 17.80
CA GLN A 139 -3.90 25.88 17.08
C GLN A 139 -3.34 24.81 18.03
N TYR A 140 -2.54 25.22 19.02
CA TYR A 140 -2.02 24.32 20.05
C TYR A 140 -3.15 23.69 20.88
N ASN A 141 -4.15 24.48 21.29
CA ASN A 141 -5.30 23.97 22.04
C ASN A 141 -6.16 23.00 21.19
N GLU A 142 -6.33 23.28 19.91
CA GLU A 142 -7.01 22.36 18.98
C GLU A 142 -6.25 21.02 18.88
N LEU A 143 -4.92 21.03 18.81
CA LEU A 143 -4.10 19.82 18.79
C LEU A 143 -4.18 19.03 20.11
N LEU A 144 -4.21 19.75 21.28
CA LEU A 144 -4.41 19.10 22.57
C LEU A 144 -5.78 18.43 22.67
N GLN A 145 -6.82 19.08 22.16
CA GLN A 145 -8.15 18.48 22.10
C GLN A 145 -8.16 17.24 21.24
N LYS A 146 -7.61 17.30 20.03
CA LYS A 146 -7.48 16.12 19.16
C LYS A 146 -6.67 14.98 19.81
N LYS A 147 -5.61 15.32 20.56
CA LYS A 147 -4.83 14.34 21.34
C LYS A 147 -5.68 13.68 22.41
N HIS A 148 -6.48 14.47 23.13
CA HIS A 148 -7.40 13.99 24.16
C HIS A 148 -8.48 13.05 23.57
N ASP A 149 -9.04 13.43 22.42
CA ASP A 149 -10.10 12.66 21.74
C ASP A 149 -9.57 11.47 20.94
N GLY A 150 -8.23 11.32 20.86
CA GLY A 150 -7.56 10.27 20.08
C GLY A 150 -7.65 10.43 18.56
N SER A 151 -8.07 11.60 18.07
CA SER A 151 -8.23 11.90 16.63
C SER A 151 -6.99 12.56 15.99
N ILE A 152 -5.95 12.86 16.77
CA ILE A 152 -4.72 13.49 16.31
C ILE A 152 -3.94 12.56 15.37
N LYS A 153 -3.34 13.14 14.32
CA LYS A 153 -2.53 12.42 13.33
C LYS A 153 -1.12 13.01 13.25
N ILE A 154 -0.17 12.22 12.79
CA ILE A 154 1.22 12.69 12.50
C ILE A 154 1.21 13.87 11.54
N SER A 155 0.33 13.87 10.55
CA SER A 155 0.17 14.99 9.61
C SER A 155 -0.29 16.30 10.27
N ASP A 156 -0.97 16.23 11.41
CA ASP A 156 -1.32 17.45 12.18
C ASP A 156 -0.08 18.07 12.80
N LEU A 157 0.83 17.26 13.35
CA LEU A 157 2.12 17.75 13.87
C LEU A 157 3.01 18.32 12.76
N GLN A 158 3.09 17.63 11.61
CA GLN A 158 3.90 18.10 10.47
C GLN A 158 3.45 19.48 9.98
N ARG A 159 2.13 19.70 9.85
CA ARG A 159 1.56 20.98 9.41
C ARG A 159 1.81 22.13 10.39
N ASN A 160 1.99 21.80 11.65
CA ASN A 160 2.18 22.79 12.72
C ASN A 160 3.59 22.74 13.33
N SER A 161 4.57 22.15 12.61
CA SER A 161 5.91 21.89 13.14
C SER A 161 6.64 23.15 13.62
N GLU A 162 6.49 24.29 12.94
CA GLU A 162 7.13 25.56 13.31
C GLU A 162 6.66 26.10 14.67
N LEU A 163 5.38 25.87 15.01
CA LEU A 163 4.80 26.33 16.27
C LEU A 163 4.93 25.32 17.43
N LEU A 164 5.51 24.14 17.17
CA LEU A 164 5.65 23.06 18.15
C LEU A 164 7.12 22.72 18.41
N ILE A 165 7.44 22.41 19.66
CA ILE A 165 8.63 21.64 20.04
C ILE A 165 8.17 20.18 20.17
N ILE A 166 8.62 19.32 19.25
CA ILE A 166 8.23 17.90 19.20
C ILE A 166 9.34 17.08 19.86
N HIS A 167 8.97 16.30 20.87
CA HIS A 167 9.93 15.45 21.58
C HIS A 167 10.11 14.09 20.91
N PRO A 168 11.34 13.56 20.84
CA PRO A 168 11.57 12.23 20.32
C PRO A 168 11.00 11.15 21.27
N PRO A 169 10.72 9.94 20.75
CA PRO A 169 10.29 8.83 21.58
C PRO A 169 11.32 8.56 22.69
N THR A 170 10.83 8.27 23.88
CA THR A 170 11.70 7.93 25.02
C THR A 170 12.43 6.61 24.78
N LEU A 171 13.55 6.40 25.46
CA LEU A 171 14.26 5.12 25.42
C LEU A 171 13.34 3.93 25.84
N ALA A 172 12.42 4.16 26.78
CA ALA A 172 11.44 3.16 27.18
C ALA A 172 10.51 2.77 26.03
N GLN A 173 10.00 3.73 25.25
CA GLN A 173 9.18 3.46 24.06
C GLN A 173 9.97 2.72 22.98
N GLN A 174 11.24 3.09 22.74
CA GLN A 174 12.13 2.39 21.82
C GLN A 174 12.38 0.92 22.23
N LEU A 175 12.62 0.71 23.52
CA LEU A 175 12.83 -0.64 24.06
C LEU A 175 11.52 -1.46 24.04
N ASN A 176 10.39 -0.86 24.36
CA ASN A 176 9.09 -1.52 24.28
C ASN A 176 8.80 -1.97 22.85
N TYR A 177 9.02 -1.08 21.86
CA TYR A 177 8.89 -1.47 20.44
C TYR A 177 9.82 -2.64 20.07
N PHE A 178 11.08 -2.59 20.50
CA PHE A 178 12.04 -3.67 20.20
C PHE A 178 11.64 -5.00 20.85
N ILE A 179 11.26 -4.97 22.14
CA ILE A 179 10.92 -6.19 22.87
C ILE A 179 9.57 -6.74 22.43
N ASP A 180 8.55 -5.91 22.39
CA ASP A 180 7.19 -6.34 22.13
C ASP A 180 6.96 -6.67 20.66
N PHE A 181 7.26 -5.71 19.74
CA PHE A 181 7.02 -5.93 18.32
C PHE A 181 8.14 -6.77 17.69
N GLN A 182 9.41 -6.35 17.78
CA GLN A 182 10.46 -7.01 17.02
C GLN A 182 10.83 -8.37 17.60
N LEU A 183 11.05 -8.49 18.91
CA LEU A 183 11.37 -9.79 19.53
C LEU A 183 10.12 -10.64 19.79
N GLY A 184 9.03 -10.04 20.27
CA GLY A 184 7.81 -10.74 20.61
C GLY A 184 7.04 -11.17 19.36
N TYR A 185 6.54 -10.16 18.61
CA TYR A 185 5.67 -10.43 17.47
C TYR A 185 6.42 -10.98 16.24
N MET A 186 7.53 -10.39 15.85
CA MET A 186 8.31 -10.83 14.68
C MET A 186 9.29 -11.97 14.98
N GLY A 187 9.78 -12.11 16.19
CA GLY A 187 10.72 -13.18 16.58
C GLY A 187 10.05 -14.38 17.23
N PHE A 188 9.50 -14.18 18.42
CA PHE A 188 8.94 -15.26 19.22
C PHE A 188 7.71 -15.91 18.58
N ARG A 189 6.82 -15.15 17.94
CA ARG A 189 5.67 -15.69 17.21
C ARG A 189 6.12 -16.64 16.09
N TYR A 190 7.12 -16.26 15.29
CA TYR A 190 7.66 -17.13 14.23
C TYR A 190 8.35 -18.37 14.77
N PHE A 191 9.07 -18.23 15.89
CA PHE A 191 9.66 -19.36 16.57
C PHE A 191 8.57 -20.35 17.06
N MET A 192 7.51 -19.85 17.65
CA MET A 192 6.39 -20.67 18.11
C MET A 192 5.61 -21.34 16.98
N TRP A 193 5.50 -20.71 15.78
CA TRP A 193 4.92 -21.38 14.61
C TRP A 193 5.63 -22.69 14.26
N ASN A 194 6.93 -22.69 14.39
CA ASN A 194 7.76 -23.86 14.04
C ASN A 194 7.79 -24.93 15.14
N PHE A 195 7.60 -24.57 16.42
CA PHE A 195 7.82 -25.49 17.54
C PHE A 195 6.61 -25.70 18.46
N SER A 196 5.52 -24.96 18.24
CA SER A 196 4.28 -25.12 19.02
C SER A 196 3.08 -25.39 18.11
N GLY A 197 2.89 -24.57 17.10
CA GLY A 197 1.84 -24.66 16.11
C GLY A 197 1.43 -23.31 15.55
N ARG A 198 0.70 -23.30 14.44
CA ARG A 198 0.26 -22.11 13.70
C ARG A 198 -1.26 -22.06 13.58
N GLN A 199 -1.88 -20.91 13.82
CA GLN A 199 -3.32 -20.72 13.75
C GLN A 199 -3.83 -20.77 12.32
N ASN A 200 -3.19 -20.05 11.40
CA ASN A 200 -3.48 -20.03 9.97
C ASN A 200 -2.36 -19.27 9.20
N ASP A 201 -2.44 -19.24 7.88
CA ASP A 201 -1.50 -18.55 6.98
C ASP A 201 -1.95 -17.14 6.55
N TRP A 202 -3.02 -16.61 7.14
CA TRP A 202 -3.36 -15.20 6.93
C TRP A 202 -2.30 -14.29 7.56
N GLU A 203 -1.95 -13.23 6.86
CA GLU A 203 -0.99 -12.25 7.37
C GLU A 203 -1.48 -11.61 8.66
N GLY A 204 -0.64 -11.66 9.68
CA GLY A 204 -0.97 -11.11 10.98
C GLY A 204 -0.82 -9.58 11.01
N ASN A 205 -1.72 -8.92 11.73
CA ASN A 205 -1.67 -7.50 12.04
C ASN A 205 -1.84 -7.24 13.55
N MET A 206 -1.30 -8.15 14.38
CA MET A 206 -1.34 -8.13 15.85
C MET A 206 -2.74 -8.37 16.45
N GLU A 207 -3.68 -8.88 15.67
CA GLU A 207 -5.02 -9.22 16.12
C GLU A 207 -5.18 -10.74 16.36
N VAL A 208 -6.29 -11.17 16.98
CA VAL A 208 -6.46 -12.54 17.50
C VAL A 208 -6.85 -13.60 16.47
N THR A 209 -7.20 -13.22 15.23
CA THR A 209 -7.70 -14.18 14.23
C THR A 209 -6.70 -14.58 13.16
N ARG A 210 -5.60 -13.83 12.98
CA ARG A 210 -4.67 -14.01 11.86
C ARG A 210 -3.26 -14.29 12.30
N GLY A 211 -2.67 -15.35 11.75
CA GLY A 211 -1.25 -15.64 11.82
C GLY A 211 -0.69 -15.77 13.24
N ASN A 212 -1.50 -16.12 14.22
CA ASN A 212 -1.03 -16.33 15.57
C ASN A 212 -0.35 -17.70 15.71
N TRP A 213 0.48 -17.86 16.75
CA TRP A 213 0.91 -19.17 17.17
C TRP A 213 -0.16 -19.81 18.06
N ILE A 214 -0.26 -21.13 18.04
CA ILE A 214 -1.17 -21.90 18.90
C ILE A 214 -0.44 -23.11 19.49
N THR A 215 -1.00 -23.68 20.54
CA THR A 215 -0.50 -24.90 21.13
C THR A 215 -1.30 -26.14 20.69
N GLY A 216 -2.53 -25.94 20.29
CA GLY A 216 -3.54 -27.02 20.14
C GLY A 216 -4.19 -27.42 21.47
N ILE A 217 -3.83 -26.77 22.60
CA ILE A 217 -4.40 -26.99 23.92
C ILE A 217 -5.43 -25.90 24.19
N PRO A 218 -6.77 -26.19 24.20
CA PRO A 218 -7.82 -25.18 24.23
C PRO A 218 -7.71 -24.20 25.41
N ILE A 219 -7.34 -24.67 26.60
CA ILE A 219 -7.23 -23.79 27.79
C ILE A 219 -6.19 -22.68 27.57
N ILE A 220 -5.06 -22.99 26.89
CA ILE A 220 -3.99 -22.01 26.64
C ILE A 220 -4.41 -21.09 25.49
N ASP A 221 -4.89 -21.68 24.40
CA ASP A 221 -5.19 -20.93 23.18
C ASP A 221 -6.41 -20.03 23.36
N ASN A 222 -7.47 -20.51 24.02
CA ASN A 222 -8.68 -19.73 24.27
C ASN A 222 -8.47 -18.56 25.25
N ALA A 223 -7.61 -18.74 26.26
CA ALA A 223 -7.25 -17.65 27.18
C ALA A 223 -6.51 -16.49 26.47
N ARG A 224 -5.81 -16.80 25.39
CA ARG A 224 -4.96 -15.83 24.68
C ARG A 224 -5.61 -15.24 23.42
N LEU A 225 -6.46 -15.99 22.72
CA LEU A 225 -6.99 -15.66 21.40
C LEU A 225 -8.53 -15.66 21.34
N GLY A 226 -9.21 -15.89 22.47
CA GLY A 226 -10.64 -16.16 22.49
C GLY A 226 -10.98 -17.62 22.10
N ASP A 227 -12.24 -17.98 22.16
CA ASP A 227 -12.70 -19.35 21.92
C ASP A 227 -12.43 -19.81 20.47
N GLN A 228 -11.38 -20.57 20.27
CA GLN A 228 -10.94 -21.06 18.96
C GLN A 228 -11.93 -22.03 18.32
N SER A 229 -12.89 -22.60 19.08
CA SER A 229 -13.96 -23.42 18.52
C SER A 229 -15.00 -22.59 17.73
N LYS A 230 -15.15 -21.32 18.09
CA LYS A 230 -16.06 -20.34 17.48
C LYS A 230 -15.40 -19.45 16.42
N LEU A 231 -14.11 -19.67 16.17
CA LEU A 231 -13.39 -18.90 15.16
C LEU A 231 -14.09 -19.04 13.80
N PRO A 232 -14.32 -17.95 13.05
CA PRO A 232 -14.96 -18.01 11.74
C PRO A 232 -14.29 -19.03 10.80
N ALA A 233 -15.11 -19.72 10.01
CA ALA A 233 -14.67 -20.79 9.10
C ALA A 233 -13.51 -20.39 8.20
N LYS A 234 -13.47 -19.13 7.73
CA LYS A 234 -12.36 -18.53 6.97
C LYS A 234 -10.99 -18.77 7.62
N PHE A 235 -10.92 -18.66 8.94
CA PHE A 235 -9.68 -18.76 9.72
C PHE A 235 -9.49 -20.15 10.31
N LYS A 236 -10.58 -20.81 10.73
CA LYS A 236 -10.58 -22.11 11.38
C LYS A 236 -10.25 -23.26 10.43
N ASP A 237 -10.86 -23.23 9.23
CA ASP A 237 -10.72 -24.30 8.22
C ASP A 237 -9.51 -24.07 7.29
N ASN A 238 -8.54 -23.28 7.75
CA ASN A 238 -7.31 -23.00 7.03
C ASN A 238 -6.36 -24.20 7.11
N LYS A 239 -5.76 -24.60 5.98
CA LYS A 239 -4.82 -25.73 5.91
C LYS A 239 -3.59 -25.56 6.80
N ALA A 240 -3.15 -24.32 7.02
CA ALA A 240 -2.05 -24.03 7.93
C ALA A 240 -2.45 -23.97 9.42
N ASN A 241 -3.63 -24.49 9.80
CA ASN A 241 -4.00 -24.70 11.20
C ASN A 241 -3.28 -25.91 11.77
N ASN A 242 -2.00 -25.75 12.14
CA ASN A 242 -1.11 -26.82 12.56
C ASN A 242 -0.93 -26.83 14.09
N LYS A 243 -1.06 -27.99 14.73
CA LYS A 243 -1.04 -28.17 16.19
C LYS A 243 -0.02 -29.23 16.58
N TYR A 244 1.11 -28.78 17.13
CA TYR A 244 2.19 -29.71 17.55
C TYR A 244 2.19 -29.97 19.05
N TYR A 245 1.22 -29.41 19.79
CA TYR A 245 1.05 -29.61 21.23
C TYR A 245 2.31 -29.29 22.04
N MET A 246 3.09 -28.32 21.56
CA MET A 246 4.39 -27.92 22.14
C MET A 246 5.44 -29.06 22.20
N LEU A 247 5.20 -30.20 21.54
CA LEU A 247 6.10 -31.35 21.64
C LEU A 247 7.52 -31.06 21.13
N PRO A 248 7.73 -30.45 19.95
CA PRO A 248 9.08 -30.09 19.51
C PRO A 248 9.71 -29.01 20.40
N LEU A 249 8.92 -28.07 20.92
CA LEU A 249 9.39 -27.06 21.87
C LEU A 249 9.92 -27.69 23.15
N ILE A 250 9.16 -28.61 23.76
CA ILE A 250 9.56 -29.31 25.01
C ILE A 250 10.80 -30.14 24.76
N LEU A 251 10.88 -30.91 23.66
CA LEU A 251 12.08 -31.68 23.32
C LEU A 251 13.32 -30.77 23.18
N GLY A 252 13.17 -29.63 22.50
CA GLY A 252 14.25 -28.67 22.34
C GLY A 252 14.72 -28.08 23.68
N LEU A 253 13.81 -27.75 24.58
CA LEU A 253 14.15 -27.27 25.93
C LEU A 253 14.89 -28.35 26.74
N ILE A 254 14.44 -29.61 26.69
CA ILE A 254 15.14 -30.71 27.31
C ILE A 254 16.58 -30.82 26.76
N GLY A 255 16.75 -30.78 25.46
CA GLY A 255 18.05 -30.83 24.79
C GLY A 255 18.97 -29.66 25.17
N PHE A 256 18.40 -28.45 25.21
CA PHE A 256 19.10 -27.26 25.66
C PHE A 256 19.71 -27.42 27.07
N PHE A 257 18.92 -27.83 28.03
CA PHE A 257 19.38 -28.01 29.40
C PHE A 257 20.35 -29.21 29.56
N VAL A 258 20.15 -30.28 28.79
CA VAL A 258 21.09 -31.42 28.80
C VAL A 258 22.45 -31.01 28.26
N GLN A 259 22.49 -30.26 27.16
CA GLN A 259 23.73 -29.78 26.58
C GLN A 259 24.43 -28.76 27.50
N LEU A 260 23.68 -27.83 28.09
CA LEU A 260 24.18 -26.87 29.06
C LEU A 260 24.91 -27.55 30.22
N ASN A 261 24.31 -28.62 30.77
CA ASN A 261 24.90 -29.37 31.90
C ASN A 261 26.06 -30.28 31.48
N ARG A 262 26.14 -30.71 30.23
CA ARG A 262 27.15 -31.65 29.77
C ARG A 262 28.33 -31.04 29.06
N ASN A 263 28.08 -30.00 28.23
CA ASN A 263 29.11 -29.35 27.44
C ASN A 263 28.74 -27.89 27.18
N VAL A 264 29.12 -27.03 28.09
CA VAL A 264 28.81 -25.59 28.03
C VAL A 264 29.45 -24.92 26.83
N VAL A 265 30.58 -25.38 26.30
CA VAL A 265 31.26 -24.81 25.13
C VAL A 265 30.43 -25.04 23.87
N HIS A 266 30.00 -26.29 23.64
CA HIS A 266 29.11 -26.58 22.49
C HIS A 266 27.73 -25.94 22.66
N TRP A 267 27.22 -25.83 23.87
CA TRP A 267 25.97 -25.12 24.17
C TRP A 267 26.08 -23.62 23.79
N TRP A 268 27.18 -22.97 24.18
CA TRP A 268 27.45 -21.58 23.80
C TRP A 268 27.58 -21.38 22.27
N ALA A 269 28.21 -22.34 21.59
CA ALA A 269 28.32 -22.27 20.13
C ALA A 269 26.94 -22.28 19.44
N ILE A 270 26.07 -23.22 19.86
CA ILE A 270 24.71 -23.29 19.29
C ILE A 270 23.85 -22.10 19.74
N LEU A 271 23.95 -21.68 21.00
CA LEU A 271 23.24 -20.51 21.50
C LEU A 271 23.66 -19.23 20.78
N SER A 272 24.95 -19.05 20.53
CA SER A 272 25.45 -17.90 19.77
C SER A 272 24.90 -17.90 18.35
N LEU A 273 24.90 -19.05 17.68
CA LEU A 273 24.27 -19.18 16.35
C LEU A 273 22.80 -18.84 16.42
N PHE A 274 22.06 -19.41 17.38
CA PHE A 274 20.63 -19.11 17.57
C PHE A 274 20.37 -17.63 17.81
N LEU A 275 21.10 -16.98 18.73
CA LEU A 275 20.90 -15.58 19.09
C LEU A 275 21.31 -14.63 17.93
N LEU A 276 22.43 -14.89 17.27
CA LEU A 276 22.89 -14.04 16.17
C LEU A 276 21.95 -14.11 14.95
N THR A 277 21.40 -15.30 14.66
CA THR A 277 20.51 -15.51 13.52
C THR A 277 19.02 -15.28 13.84
N SER A 278 18.68 -14.93 15.08
CA SER A 278 17.35 -14.46 15.49
C SER A 278 17.40 -13.01 15.98
N VAL A 279 17.79 -12.79 17.23
CA VAL A 279 17.85 -11.46 17.86
C VAL A 279 18.77 -10.51 17.08
N GLY A 280 19.94 -11.00 16.63
CA GLY A 280 20.89 -10.22 15.83
C GLY A 280 20.31 -9.77 14.50
N VAL A 281 19.60 -10.66 13.79
CA VAL A 281 18.94 -10.33 12.53
C VAL A 281 17.82 -9.29 12.76
N LEU A 282 16.96 -9.48 13.74
CA LEU A 282 15.87 -8.54 14.07
C LEU A 282 16.42 -7.17 14.49
N PHE A 283 17.48 -7.17 15.30
CA PHE A 283 18.17 -5.94 15.70
C PHE A 283 18.72 -5.17 14.51
N TYR A 284 19.34 -5.87 13.56
CA TYR A 284 19.94 -5.28 12.37
C TYR A 284 18.89 -4.82 11.35
N THR A 285 17.89 -5.65 11.06
CA THR A 285 16.89 -5.34 10.02
C THR A 285 15.89 -4.29 10.46
N SER A 286 15.66 -4.11 11.76
CA SER A 286 14.72 -3.16 12.35
C SER A 286 13.37 -3.13 11.62
N VAL A 287 12.73 -4.30 11.51
CA VAL A 287 11.50 -4.54 10.74
C VAL A 287 10.42 -3.54 11.15
N LYS A 288 9.78 -2.91 10.17
CA LYS A 288 8.71 -1.94 10.38
C LYS A 288 7.36 -2.64 10.66
N PRO A 289 6.40 -1.97 11.35
CA PRO A 289 5.07 -2.53 11.55
C PRO A 289 4.30 -2.69 10.22
N PHE A 290 3.51 -3.75 10.16
CA PHE A 290 2.55 -4.02 9.07
C PHE A 290 3.16 -4.02 7.66
N GLU A 291 4.35 -4.62 7.53
CA GLU A 291 4.91 -4.91 6.21
C GLU A 291 4.01 -5.90 5.45
N PRO A 292 3.98 -5.84 4.10
CA PRO A 292 2.97 -6.50 3.28
C PRO A 292 3.05 -8.03 3.25
N ARG A 293 4.02 -8.65 3.96
CA ARG A 293 4.13 -10.12 4.09
C ARG A 293 4.93 -10.52 5.32
N GLU A 294 4.67 -11.75 5.78
CA GLU A 294 5.44 -12.37 6.84
C GLU A 294 6.90 -12.63 6.42
N ARG A 295 7.84 -12.44 7.36
CA ARG A 295 9.29 -12.57 7.11
C ARG A 295 9.95 -13.64 7.97
N ASP A 296 9.22 -14.69 8.33
CA ASP A 296 9.69 -15.83 9.13
C ASP A 296 10.92 -16.52 8.54
N TYR A 297 11.03 -16.55 7.20
CA TYR A 297 12.17 -17.10 6.48
C TYR A 297 13.52 -16.41 6.84
N ALA A 298 13.49 -15.16 7.29
CA ALA A 298 14.71 -14.45 7.71
C ALA A 298 15.36 -15.07 8.97
N LEU A 299 14.57 -15.80 9.76
CA LEU A 299 14.99 -16.43 11.01
C LEU A 299 15.26 -17.95 10.89
N VAL A 300 15.19 -18.52 9.70
CA VAL A 300 15.29 -19.97 9.45
C VAL A 300 16.56 -20.60 10.05
N SER A 301 17.68 -19.88 10.04
CA SER A 301 18.93 -20.37 10.64
C SER A 301 18.83 -20.56 12.16
N SER A 302 18.05 -19.74 12.87
CA SER A 302 17.78 -19.92 14.29
C SER A 302 16.90 -21.14 14.54
N PHE A 303 15.93 -21.40 13.66
CA PHE A 303 15.09 -22.60 13.77
C PHE A 303 15.92 -23.87 13.54
N TYR A 304 16.86 -23.83 12.60
CA TYR A 304 17.82 -24.92 12.41
C TYR A 304 18.69 -25.15 13.66
N ALA A 305 19.20 -24.07 14.26
CA ALA A 305 19.99 -24.19 15.51
C ALA A 305 19.14 -24.79 16.64
N TYR A 306 17.88 -24.40 16.78
CA TYR A 306 17.00 -25.00 17.80
C TYR A 306 16.68 -26.48 17.52
N ALA A 307 16.55 -26.88 16.25
CA ALA A 307 16.33 -28.27 15.87
C ALA A 307 17.45 -29.22 16.34
N ILE A 308 18.70 -28.72 16.50
CA ILE A 308 19.79 -29.50 17.11
C ILE A 308 19.43 -29.86 18.55
N TRP A 309 18.87 -28.92 19.32
CA TRP A 309 18.43 -29.21 20.69
C TRP A 309 17.22 -30.14 20.73
N VAL A 310 16.30 -30.05 19.73
CA VAL A 310 15.19 -31.03 19.61
C VAL A 310 15.77 -32.46 19.49
N GLY A 311 16.77 -32.66 18.63
CA GLY A 311 17.47 -33.96 18.53
C GLY A 311 18.18 -34.38 19.83
N LEU A 312 18.85 -33.47 20.53
CA LEU A 312 19.49 -33.73 21.82
C LEU A 312 18.47 -34.01 22.93
N GLY A 313 17.24 -33.53 22.81
CA GLY A 313 16.14 -33.79 23.73
C GLY A 313 15.80 -35.28 23.84
N VAL A 314 15.94 -36.04 22.78
CA VAL A 314 15.77 -37.52 22.79
C VAL A 314 16.74 -38.18 23.73
N GLN A 315 18.04 -37.75 23.70
CA GLN A 315 19.04 -38.19 24.64
C GLN A 315 18.69 -37.76 26.07
N GLY A 316 18.12 -36.54 26.22
CA GLY A 316 17.66 -36.01 27.49
C GLY A 316 16.58 -36.87 28.15
N ILE A 317 15.59 -37.29 27.38
CA ILE A 317 14.53 -38.20 27.86
C ILE A 317 15.14 -39.55 28.29
N TYR A 318 16.04 -40.09 27.47
CA TYR A 318 16.73 -41.33 27.83
C TYR A 318 17.48 -41.18 29.19
N LEU A 319 18.19 -40.11 29.37
CA LEU A 319 18.95 -39.85 30.61
C LEU A 319 18.04 -39.66 31.84
N LEU A 320 16.95 -38.93 31.66
CA LEU A 320 15.95 -38.71 32.71
C LEU A 320 15.30 -40.03 33.12
N LEU A 321 14.85 -40.84 32.17
CA LEU A 321 14.27 -42.14 32.46
C LEU A 321 15.28 -43.11 33.09
N LYS A 322 16.53 -43.08 32.64
CA LYS A 322 17.62 -43.84 33.21
C LYS A 322 17.86 -43.46 34.70
N TYR A 323 17.80 -42.19 35.02
CA TYR A 323 17.90 -41.68 36.39
C TYR A 323 16.71 -42.11 37.26
N LEU A 324 15.48 -41.90 36.79
CA LEU A 324 14.23 -42.25 37.50
C LEU A 324 14.11 -43.75 37.76
N LEU A 325 14.54 -44.57 36.81
CA LEU A 325 14.51 -46.03 36.90
C LEU A 325 15.78 -46.60 37.58
N LYS A 326 16.55 -45.75 38.27
CA LYS A 326 17.78 -46.14 39.00
C LYS A 326 18.74 -47.00 38.16
N ASN A 327 18.99 -46.59 36.91
CA ASN A 327 19.83 -47.25 35.89
C ASN A 327 19.30 -48.63 35.39
N LYS A 328 18.04 -48.98 35.63
CA LYS A 328 17.42 -50.25 35.17
C LYS A 328 16.74 -50.14 33.81
N ILE A 329 17.27 -49.35 32.85
CA ILE A 329 16.79 -49.33 31.48
C ILE A 329 17.38 -50.51 30.71
N ASN A 330 16.52 -51.38 30.15
CA ASN A 330 16.94 -52.46 29.27
C ASN A 330 17.11 -51.94 27.80
N THR A 331 17.77 -52.71 26.96
CA THR A 331 18.05 -52.39 25.59
C THR A 331 16.77 -52.08 24.75
N LYS A 332 15.67 -52.80 25.03
CA LYS A 332 14.40 -52.59 24.35
C LYS A 332 13.81 -51.22 24.68
N ALA A 333 13.83 -50.82 25.95
CA ALA A 333 13.37 -49.50 26.38
C ALA A 333 14.29 -48.39 25.83
N ALA A 334 15.60 -48.61 25.76
CA ALA A 334 16.54 -47.65 25.18
C ALA A 334 16.29 -47.41 23.67
N ILE A 335 15.87 -48.42 22.91
CA ILE A 335 15.48 -48.30 21.51
C ILE A 335 14.07 -47.70 21.37
N ALA A 336 13.14 -48.02 22.27
CA ALA A 336 11.78 -47.49 22.22
C ALA A 336 11.70 -45.97 22.37
N ILE A 337 12.59 -45.36 23.17
CA ILE A 337 12.59 -43.90 23.39
C ILE A 337 12.77 -43.09 22.06
N PRO A 338 13.84 -43.28 21.29
CA PRO A 338 13.98 -42.57 20.04
C PRO A 338 12.85 -42.88 19.04
N VAL A 339 12.36 -44.14 19.02
CA VAL A 339 11.23 -44.52 18.15
C VAL A 339 9.95 -43.73 18.51
N ILE A 340 9.64 -43.57 19.79
CA ILE A 340 8.50 -42.77 20.24
C ILE A 340 8.72 -41.30 19.91
N CYS A 341 9.93 -40.77 20.15
CA CYS A 341 10.27 -39.40 19.83
C CYS A 341 10.21 -39.09 18.34
N LEU A 342 10.40 -40.07 17.42
CA LEU A 342 10.17 -39.92 16.01
C LEU A 342 8.69 -39.57 15.66
N GLY A 343 7.76 -39.87 16.59
CA GLY A 343 6.37 -39.43 16.46
C GLY A 343 6.23 -37.90 16.34
N VAL A 344 7.17 -37.12 16.92
CA VAL A 344 7.12 -35.65 16.84
C VAL A 344 7.37 -35.14 15.40
N PRO A 345 8.49 -35.44 14.74
CA PRO A 345 8.68 -34.99 13.35
C PRO A 345 7.67 -35.63 12.36
N ILE A 346 7.17 -36.84 12.65
CA ILE A 346 6.11 -37.46 11.85
C ILE A 346 4.81 -36.67 11.99
N LEU A 347 4.42 -36.29 13.20
CA LEU A 347 3.24 -35.43 13.44
C LEU A 347 3.39 -34.09 12.69
N MET A 348 4.56 -33.44 12.81
CA MET A 348 4.84 -32.18 12.11
C MET A 348 4.76 -32.36 10.60
N GLY A 349 5.38 -33.42 10.06
CA GLY A 349 5.34 -33.71 8.62
C GLY A 349 3.91 -33.98 8.12
N PHE A 350 3.11 -34.70 8.89
CA PHE A 350 1.72 -35.00 8.55
C PHE A 350 0.84 -33.73 8.58
N GLN A 351 1.00 -32.89 9.59
CA GLN A 351 0.22 -31.67 9.76
C GLN A 351 0.56 -30.58 8.71
N ASN A 352 1.82 -30.53 8.27
CA ASN A 352 2.27 -29.51 7.34
C ASN A 352 2.24 -29.95 5.88
N TRP A 353 1.85 -31.21 5.57
CA TRP A 353 1.93 -31.70 4.20
C TRP A 353 1.02 -30.95 3.23
N ASP A 354 -0.21 -30.68 3.64
CA ASP A 354 -1.24 -30.09 2.79
C ASP A 354 -1.10 -28.59 2.58
N ASP A 355 -0.52 -27.85 3.53
CA ASP A 355 -0.23 -26.42 3.40
C ASP A 355 1.12 -26.13 2.73
N HIS A 356 2.00 -27.14 2.65
CA HIS A 356 3.29 -27.07 1.94
C HIS A 356 3.25 -27.71 0.54
N ASP A 357 2.21 -28.48 0.20
CA ASP A 357 2.04 -29.01 -1.15
C ASP A 357 1.66 -27.88 -2.13
N ARG A 358 2.63 -27.47 -2.94
CA ARG A 358 2.48 -26.41 -3.95
C ARG A 358 2.35 -26.96 -5.37
N SER A 359 2.21 -28.29 -5.54
CA SER A 359 2.16 -28.96 -6.85
C SER A 359 1.03 -28.45 -7.75
N LYS A 360 -0.05 -27.93 -7.15
CA LYS A 360 -1.24 -27.41 -7.86
C LYS A 360 -1.38 -25.89 -7.80
N ARG A 361 -0.44 -25.19 -7.18
CA ARG A 361 -0.44 -23.74 -7.08
C ARG A 361 0.02 -23.12 -8.40
N ARG A 362 -0.89 -22.49 -9.12
CA ARG A 362 -0.64 -21.88 -10.42
C ARG A 362 -1.00 -20.40 -10.49
N GLY A 363 -1.22 -19.72 -9.37
CA GLY A 363 -1.65 -18.32 -9.34
C GLY A 363 -0.73 -17.39 -10.12
N ALA A 364 0.57 -17.45 -9.86
CA ALA A 364 1.56 -16.63 -10.56
C ALA A 364 1.60 -16.91 -12.07
N TYR A 365 1.51 -18.18 -12.47
CA TYR A 365 1.46 -18.57 -13.88
C TYR A 365 0.18 -18.04 -14.56
N ALA A 366 -0.97 -18.27 -13.95
CA ALA A 366 -2.26 -17.82 -14.49
C ALA A 366 -2.33 -16.30 -14.62
N LEU A 367 -1.82 -15.56 -13.62
CA LEU A 367 -1.72 -14.10 -13.70
C LEU A 367 -0.90 -13.68 -14.92
N ALA A 368 0.30 -14.22 -15.07
CA ALA A 368 1.18 -13.89 -16.17
C ALA A 368 0.57 -14.25 -17.52
N TYR A 369 -0.03 -15.44 -17.63
CA TYR A 369 -0.71 -15.86 -18.84
C TYR A 369 -1.87 -14.92 -19.20
N ASN A 370 -2.74 -14.59 -18.24
CA ASN A 370 -3.89 -13.74 -18.47
C ASN A 370 -3.53 -12.29 -18.83
N TYR A 371 -2.45 -11.74 -18.25
CA TYR A 371 -1.95 -10.45 -18.69
C TYR A 371 -1.42 -10.51 -20.13
N LEU A 372 -0.55 -11.45 -20.43
CA LEU A 372 0.19 -11.48 -21.70
C LEU A 372 -0.66 -11.99 -22.88
N SER A 373 -1.51 -13.01 -22.68
CA SER A 373 -2.32 -13.60 -23.76
C SER A 373 -3.30 -12.62 -24.39
N ASN A 374 -3.78 -11.64 -23.62
CA ASN A 374 -4.82 -10.71 -24.01
C ASN A 374 -4.30 -9.41 -24.64
N LEU A 375 -2.97 -9.27 -24.79
CA LEU A 375 -2.35 -8.10 -25.40
C LEU A 375 -2.24 -8.22 -26.92
N ASP A 376 -2.32 -7.09 -27.60
CA ASP A 376 -2.02 -7.02 -29.02
C ASP A 376 -0.53 -7.34 -29.28
N GLN A 377 -0.20 -7.64 -30.52
CA GLN A 377 1.17 -7.95 -30.90
C GLN A 377 2.11 -6.76 -30.71
N ASN A 378 3.34 -7.03 -30.29
CA ASN A 378 4.41 -6.01 -30.05
C ASN A 378 4.01 -4.91 -29.04
N ALA A 379 3.10 -5.22 -28.11
CA ALA A 379 2.61 -4.27 -27.12
C ALA A 379 3.69 -3.83 -26.11
N ILE A 380 3.49 -2.65 -25.52
CA ILE A 380 4.20 -2.17 -24.34
C ILE A 380 3.25 -2.35 -23.15
N LEU A 381 3.67 -3.08 -22.12
CA LEU A 381 2.90 -3.30 -20.91
C LEU A 381 3.58 -2.66 -19.70
N PHE A 382 2.98 -1.61 -19.15
CA PHE A 382 3.39 -1.04 -17.87
C PHE A 382 2.76 -1.81 -16.72
N VAL A 383 3.60 -2.25 -15.78
CA VAL A 383 3.22 -3.03 -14.59
C VAL A 383 3.73 -2.39 -13.32
N TYR A 384 3.15 -2.78 -12.18
CA TYR A 384 3.40 -2.17 -10.89
C TYR A 384 3.85 -3.20 -9.86
N GLY A 385 5.03 -2.94 -9.25
CA GLY A 385 5.57 -3.75 -8.16
C GLY A 385 5.92 -5.19 -8.56
N ASP A 386 6.42 -5.94 -7.59
CA ASP A 386 6.99 -7.28 -7.80
C ASP A 386 5.95 -8.33 -8.20
N ASN A 387 4.77 -8.27 -7.58
CA ASN A 387 3.71 -9.28 -7.77
C ASN A 387 3.15 -9.28 -9.20
N ASP A 388 3.06 -8.12 -9.83
CA ASP A 388 2.62 -8.00 -11.23
C ASP A 388 3.75 -8.29 -12.22
N THR A 389 5.02 -8.04 -11.86
CA THR A 389 6.14 -8.05 -12.79
C THR A 389 6.84 -9.40 -12.88
N TYR A 390 7.23 -9.98 -11.74
CA TYR A 390 8.08 -11.17 -11.74
C TYR A 390 7.42 -12.41 -12.34
N PRO A 391 6.11 -12.65 -12.17
CA PRO A 391 5.45 -13.74 -12.89
C PRO A 391 5.53 -13.60 -14.41
N LEU A 392 5.38 -12.36 -14.94
CA LEU A 392 5.43 -12.10 -16.38
C LEU A 392 6.85 -12.33 -16.91
N TRP A 393 7.87 -11.78 -16.26
CA TRP A 393 9.26 -12.07 -16.62
C TRP A 393 9.59 -13.56 -16.54
N GLY A 394 9.08 -14.23 -15.47
CA GLY A 394 9.25 -15.68 -15.33
C GLY A 394 8.69 -16.44 -16.52
N LEU A 395 7.50 -16.09 -16.99
CA LEU A 395 6.87 -16.77 -18.13
C LEU A 395 7.60 -16.47 -19.46
N GLN A 396 8.04 -15.23 -19.67
CA GLN A 396 8.86 -14.88 -20.84
C GLN A 396 10.22 -15.59 -20.84
N GLU A 397 10.92 -15.65 -19.69
CA GLU A 397 12.24 -16.25 -19.58
C GLU A 397 12.21 -17.79 -19.65
N THR A 398 11.15 -18.45 -19.16
CA THR A 398 11.09 -19.92 -19.11
C THR A 398 10.40 -20.55 -20.31
N GLU A 399 9.40 -19.89 -20.88
CA GLU A 399 8.56 -20.45 -21.95
C GLU A 399 8.60 -19.64 -23.24
N LEU A 400 9.30 -18.49 -23.26
CA LEU A 400 9.31 -17.54 -24.37
C LEU A 400 7.89 -17.10 -24.77
N PHE A 401 6.97 -17.12 -23.79
CA PHE A 401 5.57 -16.79 -24.04
C PHE A 401 5.41 -15.28 -24.19
N ARG A 402 4.88 -14.84 -25.34
CA ARG A 402 4.70 -13.42 -25.69
C ARG A 402 5.98 -12.60 -25.47
N ASP A 403 7.08 -13.15 -25.96
CA ASP A 403 8.41 -12.50 -25.93
C ASP A 403 8.52 -11.27 -26.88
N ASP A 404 7.43 -11.02 -27.63
CA ASP A 404 7.18 -9.79 -28.41
C ASP A 404 6.71 -8.60 -27.54
N VAL A 405 6.22 -8.85 -26.31
CA VAL A 405 5.69 -7.80 -25.42
C VAL A 405 6.80 -7.19 -24.58
N LYS A 406 6.91 -5.85 -24.60
CA LYS A 406 7.83 -5.11 -23.75
C LYS A 406 7.22 -4.86 -22.39
N ILE A 407 7.68 -5.60 -21.37
CA ILE A 407 7.24 -5.43 -19.98
C ILE A 407 8.07 -4.32 -19.33
N VAL A 408 7.42 -3.32 -18.76
CA VAL A 408 8.03 -2.15 -18.11
C VAL A 408 7.52 -2.04 -16.69
N ASN A 409 8.38 -2.32 -15.70
CA ASN A 409 8.04 -2.10 -14.31
C ASN A 409 8.23 -0.62 -13.95
N TYR A 410 7.14 0.12 -13.79
CA TYR A 410 7.17 1.55 -13.52
C TYR A 410 7.91 1.90 -12.22
N THR A 411 7.77 1.10 -11.17
CA THR A 411 8.42 1.35 -9.88
C THR A 411 9.94 1.20 -9.93
N LEU A 412 10.45 0.40 -10.86
CA LEU A 412 11.90 0.21 -11.06
C LEU A 412 12.53 1.27 -12.00
N LEU A 413 11.73 2.07 -12.70
CA LEU A 413 12.25 3.13 -13.60
C LEU A 413 12.96 4.27 -12.85
N GLY A 414 12.91 4.32 -11.52
CA GLY A 414 13.78 5.17 -10.72
C GLY A 414 15.26 4.77 -10.77
N ALA A 415 15.56 3.53 -11.16
CA ALA A 415 16.92 2.98 -11.21
C ALA A 415 17.51 3.00 -12.63
N PRO A 416 18.69 3.58 -12.84
CA PRO A 416 19.33 3.67 -14.15
C PRO A 416 19.47 2.33 -14.90
N TRP A 417 19.76 1.24 -14.18
CA TRP A 417 19.92 -0.09 -14.77
C TRP A 417 18.60 -0.60 -15.41
N ASN A 418 17.45 -0.26 -14.85
CA ASN A 418 16.16 -0.69 -15.40
C ASN A 418 15.78 0.15 -16.63
N ILE A 419 16.02 1.47 -16.61
CA ILE A 419 15.82 2.34 -17.77
C ILE A 419 16.69 1.80 -18.93
N GLU A 420 17.94 1.47 -18.70
CA GLU A 420 18.81 0.89 -19.72
C GLU A 420 18.25 -0.43 -20.30
N GLN A 421 17.67 -1.29 -19.46
CA GLN A 421 17.09 -2.55 -19.94
C GLN A 421 15.85 -2.33 -20.81
N VAL A 422 14.97 -1.38 -20.48
CA VAL A 422 13.78 -1.13 -21.29
C VAL A 422 14.09 -0.38 -22.59
N LEU A 423 15.17 0.38 -22.63
CA LEU A 423 15.66 1.08 -23.83
C LEU A 423 16.45 0.19 -24.81
N ARG A 424 16.56 -1.11 -24.55
CA ARG A 424 17.19 -2.06 -25.48
C ARG A 424 16.19 -3.11 -25.95
N LYS A 425 16.38 -3.66 -27.16
CA LYS A 425 15.62 -4.82 -27.65
C LYS A 425 15.83 -6.01 -26.71
N THR A 426 14.77 -6.75 -26.42
CA THR A 426 14.79 -7.92 -25.54
C THR A 426 14.00 -9.03 -26.22
N TYR A 427 14.63 -10.16 -26.60
CA TYR A 427 13.99 -11.19 -27.43
C TYR A 427 13.40 -10.57 -28.71
N ASN A 428 12.09 -10.78 -28.93
CA ASN A 428 11.36 -10.18 -30.05
C ASN A 428 10.73 -8.81 -29.68
N ALA A 429 10.75 -8.40 -28.41
CA ALA A 429 10.21 -7.12 -27.96
C ALA A 429 11.16 -5.98 -28.33
N GLU A 430 10.69 -5.04 -29.12
CA GLU A 430 11.45 -3.85 -29.49
C GLU A 430 11.70 -2.93 -28.25
N ALA A 431 12.76 -2.13 -28.32
CA ALA A 431 13.07 -1.10 -27.34
C ALA A 431 11.90 -0.11 -27.18
N LEU A 432 11.81 0.56 -26.04
CA LEU A 432 10.91 1.71 -25.92
C LEU A 432 11.35 2.81 -26.89
N PRO A 433 10.42 3.51 -27.57
CA PRO A 433 10.76 4.66 -28.38
C PRO A 433 11.20 5.82 -27.47
N SER A 434 12.50 6.10 -27.42
CA SER A 434 13.06 7.17 -26.58
C SER A 434 14.46 7.55 -27.09
N LYS A 435 14.78 8.83 -27.04
CA LYS A 435 16.11 9.38 -27.37
C LYS A 435 17.02 9.54 -26.14
N LEU A 436 16.60 9.11 -24.95
CA LEU A 436 17.42 9.22 -23.76
C LEU A 436 18.69 8.38 -23.89
N GLU A 437 19.82 8.99 -23.61
CA GLU A 437 21.14 8.34 -23.51
C GLU A 437 21.46 8.08 -22.02
N TYR A 438 22.39 7.18 -21.73
CA TYR A 438 22.78 6.84 -20.35
C TYR A 438 23.15 8.07 -19.51
N LYS A 439 23.81 9.08 -20.12
CA LYS A 439 24.16 10.35 -19.43
C LYS A 439 22.95 11.13 -18.92
N ASP A 440 21.75 10.94 -19.49
CA ASP A 440 20.54 11.71 -19.18
C ASP A 440 19.81 11.14 -17.96
N TYR A 441 20.00 9.85 -17.65
CA TYR A 441 19.35 9.15 -16.53
C TYR A 441 20.32 8.45 -15.55
N GLN A 442 21.64 8.61 -15.75
CA GLN A 442 22.62 8.08 -14.81
C GLN A 442 22.39 8.62 -13.38
N LEU A 443 23.06 8.04 -12.42
CA LEU A 443 23.01 8.46 -11.03
C LEU A 443 23.36 9.95 -10.90
N SER A 444 22.57 10.68 -10.12
CA SER A 444 22.70 12.14 -9.89
C SER A 444 22.47 13.03 -11.11
N THR A 445 21.77 12.51 -12.12
CA THR A 445 21.34 13.30 -13.30
C THR A 445 19.83 13.18 -13.43
N ASN A 446 19.14 14.30 -13.53
CA ASN A 446 17.68 14.39 -13.65
C ASN A 446 16.94 13.55 -12.60
N ASP A 447 17.48 13.46 -11.39
CA ASP A 447 16.85 12.70 -10.31
C ASP A 447 15.51 13.31 -9.91
N ASN A 448 15.38 14.64 -10.04
CA ASN A 448 14.18 15.40 -9.71
C ASN A 448 13.83 16.37 -10.85
N ILE A 449 12.55 16.46 -11.20
CA ILE A 449 12.00 17.43 -12.14
C ILE A 449 10.92 18.22 -11.42
N MET A 450 11.18 19.51 -11.17
CA MET A 450 10.24 20.38 -10.48
C MET A 450 9.21 20.94 -11.48
N VAL A 451 7.92 20.77 -11.24
CA VAL A 451 6.85 21.39 -12.01
C VAL A 451 6.62 22.79 -11.46
N VAL A 452 7.24 23.78 -12.08
CA VAL A 452 7.29 25.18 -11.56
C VAL A 452 6.16 26.08 -12.08
N ALA A 453 5.24 25.55 -12.85
CA ALA A 453 4.12 26.30 -13.45
C ALA A 453 3.32 27.11 -12.40
N ARG A 454 3.00 26.50 -11.26
CA ARG A 454 2.26 27.18 -10.17
C ARG A 454 3.07 28.29 -9.53
N ASN A 455 4.38 28.05 -9.32
CA ASN A 455 5.29 29.02 -8.75
C ASN A 455 5.45 30.24 -9.68
N ILE A 456 5.57 30.01 -11.00
CA ILE A 456 5.63 31.09 -12.00
C ILE A 456 4.32 31.89 -11.98
N ARG A 457 3.16 31.22 -12.05
CA ARG A 457 1.84 31.89 -12.00
C ARG A 457 1.66 32.71 -10.71
N SER A 458 2.07 32.17 -9.56
CA SER A 458 2.01 32.87 -8.27
C SER A 458 2.84 34.14 -8.26
N ARG A 459 4.09 34.12 -8.77
CA ARG A 459 4.96 35.29 -8.85
C ARG A 459 4.41 36.40 -9.76
N PHE A 460 3.87 36.03 -10.91
CA PHE A 460 3.21 37.01 -11.78
C PHE A 460 1.90 37.56 -11.19
N SER A 461 1.11 36.75 -10.49
CA SER A 461 -0.07 37.20 -9.77
C SER A 461 0.28 38.14 -8.62
N GLU A 462 1.39 37.89 -7.93
CA GLU A 462 1.90 38.75 -6.86
C GLU A 462 2.22 40.18 -7.38
N ILE A 463 3.00 40.28 -8.46
CA ILE A 463 3.32 41.59 -9.03
C ILE A 463 2.10 42.27 -9.67
N GLN A 464 1.19 41.53 -10.28
CA GLN A 464 -0.06 42.06 -10.82
C GLN A 464 -0.94 42.65 -9.72
N SER A 465 -0.96 42.06 -8.50
CA SER A 465 -1.72 42.55 -7.37
C SER A 465 -1.16 43.87 -6.79
N ILE A 466 0.14 44.12 -7.03
CA ILE A 466 0.82 45.37 -6.60
C ILE A 466 0.51 46.54 -7.54
N ILE A 467 0.04 46.26 -8.78
CA ILE A 467 -0.23 47.26 -9.80
C ILE A 467 -1.73 47.56 -9.87
N SER A 468 -2.07 48.85 -9.79
CA SER A 468 -3.42 49.37 -9.97
C SER A 468 -3.45 50.31 -11.19
N SER A 469 -3.53 49.72 -12.40
CA SER A 469 -3.45 50.45 -13.63
C SER A 469 -4.25 49.80 -14.73
N GLU A 470 -4.76 50.57 -15.72
CA GLU A 470 -5.32 50.08 -16.95
C GLU A 470 -4.25 49.63 -17.97
N LEU A 471 -2.98 50.01 -17.75
CA LEU A 471 -1.85 49.61 -18.56
C LEU A 471 -1.48 48.14 -18.24
N SER A 472 -0.93 47.45 -19.20
CA SER A 472 -0.37 46.11 -18.99
C SER A 472 0.85 46.17 -18.09
N LEU A 473 1.13 45.06 -17.38
CA LEU A 473 2.30 44.93 -16.51
C LEU A 473 3.60 45.36 -17.22
N SER A 474 3.81 44.93 -18.44
CA SER A 474 5.01 45.23 -19.23
C SER A 474 5.10 46.72 -19.60
N GLU A 475 3.96 47.39 -19.87
CA GLU A 475 3.93 48.81 -20.11
C GLU A 475 4.29 49.62 -18.85
N VAL A 476 3.66 49.29 -17.73
CA VAL A 476 3.99 49.97 -16.43
C VAL A 476 5.46 49.81 -16.09
N MET A 477 6.04 48.58 -16.23
CA MET A 477 7.45 48.33 -15.92
C MET A 477 8.45 48.90 -16.91
N SER A 478 8.00 49.42 -18.02
CA SER A 478 8.81 50.18 -18.99
C SER A 478 8.90 51.69 -18.68
N LEU A 479 8.09 52.20 -17.74
CA LEU A 479 8.09 53.57 -17.31
C LEU A 479 9.30 53.89 -16.41
N PRO A 480 9.71 55.17 -16.31
CA PRO A 480 10.68 55.61 -15.30
C PRO A 480 10.17 55.31 -13.89
N PRO A 481 11.04 54.99 -12.91
CA PRO A 481 10.63 54.61 -11.55
C PRO A 481 9.70 55.59 -10.83
N ASN A 482 9.88 56.89 -11.09
CA ASN A 482 9.03 57.97 -10.56
C ASN A 482 7.60 57.95 -11.15
N GLU A 483 7.41 57.40 -12.36
CA GLU A 483 6.11 57.21 -13.00
C GLU A 483 5.46 55.89 -12.59
N ILE A 484 6.24 54.83 -12.36
CA ILE A 484 5.75 53.53 -11.87
C ILE A 484 4.97 53.72 -10.57
N SER A 485 5.42 54.60 -9.67
CA SER A 485 4.78 54.85 -8.38
C SER A 485 3.31 55.27 -8.48
N GLN A 486 2.90 55.93 -9.60
CA GLN A 486 1.52 56.36 -9.86
C GLN A 486 0.58 55.20 -10.26
N HIS A 487 1.17 54.04 -10.58
CA HIS A 487 0.47 52.84 -10.99
C HIS A 487 0.47 51.71 -9.93
N LEU A 488 1.06 52.00 -8.73
CA LEU A 488 1.09 51.04 -7.63
C LEU A 488 -0.21 51.11 -6.82
N ALA A 489 -0.68 49.96 -6.36
CA ALA A 489 -1.89 49.83 -5.54
C ALA A 489 -1.76 50.49 -4.16
N ASP A 490 -0.55 50.50 -3.62
CA ASP A 490 -0.20 51.20 -2.37
C ASP A 490 0.97 52.13 -2.62
N PRO A 491 0.84 53.42 -2.29
CA PRO A 491 1.92 54.42 -2.37
C PRO A 491 3.16 54.10 -1.51
N GLY A 492 3.03 53.17 -0.58
CA GLY A 492 4.14 52.72 0.29
C GLY A 492 5.09 51.70 -0.38
N TYR A 493 4.74 51.14 -1.53
CA TYR A 493 5.63 50.25 -2.27
C TYR A 493 6.82 51.01 -2.86
N ASP A 494 8.01 50.38 -2.74
CA ASP A 494 9.22 50.90 -3.38
C ASP A 494 9.21 50.61 -4.89
N PRO A 495 9.12 51.62 -5.76
CA PRO A 495 9.05 51.39 -7.23
C PRO A 495 10.30 50.69 -7.77
N MET A 496 11.49 50.95 -7.15
CA MET A 496 12.72 50.27 -7.57
C MET A 496 12.72 48.79 -7.20
N GLY A 497 12.25 48.44 -5.97
CA GLY A 497 12.10 47.07 -5.55
C GLY A 497 11.10 46.32 -6.41
N VAL A 498 9.96 46.92 -6.79
CA VAL A 498 8.98 46.32 -7.71
C VAL A 498 9.57 46.10 -9.10
N LEU A 499 10.35 47.07 -9.62
CA LEU A 499 11.02 46.91 -10.91
C LEU A 499 12.11 45.82 -10.89
N GLU A 500 12.89 45.74 -9.79
CA GLU A 500 13.87 44.66 -9.61
C GLU A 500 13.21 43.30 -9.58
N PHE A 501 12.11 43.16 -8.84
CA PHE A 501 11.33 41.93 -8.79
C PHE A 501 10.77 41.55 -10.17
N TYR A 502 10.19 42.52 -10.90
CA TYR A 502 9.74 42.23 -12.27
C TYR A 502 10.87 41.80 -13.20
N ASN A 503 12.02 42.47 -13.15
CA ASN A 503 13.18 42.10 -13.99
C ASN A 503 13.71 40.69 -13.68
N GLU A 504 13.59 40.25 -12.43
CA GLU A 504 13.95 38.89 -12.03
C GLU A 504 13.02 37.83 -12.62
N ILE A 505 11.70 38.11 -12.64
CA ILE A 505 10.69 37.13 -13.13
C ILE A 505 10.38 37.29 -14.64
N LYS A 506 10.73 38.40 -15.27
CA LYS A 506 10.48 38.66 -16.69
C LYS A 506 10.91 37.54 -17.63
N PRO A 507 12.04 36.83 -17.42
CA PRO A 507 12.43 35.69 -18.24
C PRO A 507 11.43 34.55 -18.25
N PHE A 508 10.46 34.52 -17.31
CA PHE A 508 9.42 33.48 -17.21
C PHE A 508 8.10 33.90 -17.85
N GLU A 509 7.99 35.11 -18.38
CA GLU A 509 6.74 35.68 -18.93
C GLU A 509 6.16 34.81 -20.06
N GLU A 510 7.01 34.22 -20.89
CA GLU A 510 6.56 33.30 -21.94
C GLU A 510 5.84 32.07 -21.37
N PHE A 511 6.28 31.55 -20.21
CA PHE A 511 5.67 30.39 -19.56
C PHE A 511 4.46 30.76 -18.71
N TYR A 512 4.39 31.97 -18.20
CA TYR A 512 3.19 32.48 -17.53
C TYR A 512 1.99 32.49 -18.49
N ASN A 513 2.21 32.92 -19.75
CA ASN A 513 1.20 32.98 -20.79
C ASN A 513 1.00 31.64 -21.53
N LYS A 514 1.90 30.67 -21.37
CA LYS A 514 1.83 29.37 -22.03
C LYS A 514 1.12 28.36 -21.15
N GLU A 515 -0.11 27.98 -21.52
CA GLU A 515 -0.91 27.03 -20.74
C GLU A 515 -0.42 25.59 -20.86
N SER A 516 0.17 25.21 -21.99
CA SER A 516 0.60 23.84 -22.28
C SER A 516 1.80 23.79 -23.21
N MET A 517 2.49 22.66 -23.20
CA MET A 517 3.53 22.29 -24.17
C MET A 517 3.17 20.92 -24.78
N THR A 518 3.61 20.70 -26.04
CA THR A 518 3.61 19.33 -26.55
C THR A 518 4.63 18.49 -25.78
N VAL A 519 4.45 17.17 -25.75
CA VAL A 519 5.42 16.26 -25.11
C VAL A 519 6.82 16.39 -25.74
N GLN A 520 6.89 16.67 -27.04
CA GLN A 520 8.13 16.95 -27.77
C GLN A 520 8.81 18.23 -27.27
N GLU A 521 8.08 19.36 -27.20
CA GLU A 521 8.60 20.62 -26.68
C GLU A 521 9.08 20.47 -25.22
N ALA A 522 8.33 19.73 -24.40
CA ALA A 522 8.70 19.47 -23.01
C ALA A 522 9.99 18.66 -22.91
N TYR A 523 10.13 17.61 -23.72
CA TYR A 523 11.34 16.82 -23.81
C TYR A 523 12.55 17.66 -24.25
N GLU A 524 12.42 18.46 -25.31
CA GLU A 524 13.47 19.36 -25.79
C GLU A 524 13.86 20.39 -24.73
N PHE A 525 12.91 20.97 -24.02
CA PHE A 525 13.18 21.88 -22.92
C PHE A 525 13.93 21.18 -21.76
N LEU A 526 13.51 19.97 -21.39
CA LEU A 526 14.18 19.19 -20.34
C LEU A 526 15.63 18.85 -20.72
N MET A 527 15.92 18.53 -21.96
CA MET A 527 17.26 18.13 -22.41
C MET A 527 18.20 19.32 -22.68
N ASN A 528 17.69 20.52 -22.92
CA ASN A 528 18.48 21.71 -23.22
C ASN A 528 18.80 22.52 -21.97
N ASN A 529 19.95 22.25 -21.33
CA ASN A 529 20.43 23.01 -20.16
C ASN A 529 21.00 24.39 -20.50
N ASP A 530 21.26 24.67 -21.79
CA ASP A 530 21.74 25.96 -22.26
C ASP A 530 20.60 26.93 -22.54
N ASN A 531 19.33 26.51 -22.37
CA ASN A 531 18.17 27.39 -22.52
C ASN A 531 18.21 28.53 -21.50
N PRO A 532 18.21 29.82 -21.94
CA PRO A 532 18.34 30.98 -21.05
C PRO A 532 17.23 31.09 -20.00
N ALA A 533 15.99 30.75 -20.36
CA ALA A 533 14.85 30.78 -19.44
C ALA A 533 14.99 29.68 -18.38
N LYS A 534 15.44 28.49 -18.76
CA LYS A 534 15.73 27.41 -17.82
C LYS A 534 16.83 27.79 -16.83
N GLN A 535 17.89 28.44 -17.29
CA GLN A 535 18.96 28.95 -16.43
C GLN A 535 18.47 30.06 -15.48
N ALA A 536 17.57 30.93 -15.96
CA ALA A 536 16.95 31.95 -15.14
C ALA A 536 16.08 31.35 -14.04
N ILE A 537 15.23 30.36 -14.35
CA ILE A 537 14.41 29.60 -13.37
C ILE A 537 15.31 28.96 -12.33
N ALA A 538 16.38 28.27 -12.75
CA ALA A 538 17.33 27.64 -11.84
C ALA A 538 17.96 28.62 -10.85
N ARG A 539 18.38 29.79 -11.33
CA ARG A 539 18.96 30.85 -10.47
C ARG A 539 17.94 31.42 -9.50
N HIS A 540 16.71 31.72 -9.99
CA HIS A 540 15.65 32.33 -9.16
C HIS A 540 15.24 31.41 -8.02
N PHE A 541 15.05 30.12 -8.29
CA PHE A 541 14.65 29.15 -7.28
C PHE A 541 15.83 28.48 -6.53
N GLY A 542 17.07 28.83 -6.86
CA GLY A 542 18.26 28.31 -6.19
C GLY A 542 18.55 26.82 -6.44
N TYR A 543 18.12 26.29 -7.59
CA TYR A 543 18.28 24.86 -7.89
C TYR A 543 19.52 24.58 -8.75
N PRO A 544 20.30 23.52 -8.45
CA PRO A 544 21.45 23.12 -9.26
C PRO A 544 21.00 22.39 -10.53
N LEU A 545 21.18 23.00 -11.70
CA LEU A 545 20.97 22.32 -12.98
C LEU A 545 21.84 21.05 -13.10
N GLY A 546 21.26 20.00 -13.68
CA GLY A 546 21.91 18.71 -13.88
C GLY A 546 21.35 17.63 -12.94
N SER A 547 21.37 17.82 -11.64
CA SER A 547 20.69 16.91 -10.69
C SER A 547 19.20 17.23 -10.56
N VAL A 548 18.83 18.50 -10.61
CA VAL A 548 17.45 18.99 -10.65
C VAL A 548 17.14 19.58 -12.00
N ASN A 549 16.00 19.26 -12.56
CA ASN A 549 15.47 19.80 -13.80
C ASN A 549 14.12 20.49 -13.56
N PHE A 550 13.53 21.14 -14.57
CA PHE A 550 12.27 21.89 -14.41
C PHE A 550 11.36 21.67 -15.59
N LEU A 551 10.06 21.61 -15.29
CA LEU A 551 8.99 21.67 -16.27
C LEU A 551 8.17 22.95 -16.01
N PRO A 552 8.14 23.92 -16.95
CA PRO A 552 7.52 25.21 -16.72
C PRO A 552 5.99 25.22 -16.89
N VAL A 553 5.41 24.11 -17.34
CA VAL A 553 3.98 23.91 -17.50
C VAL A 553 3.51 22.68 -16.75
N ASP A 554 2.24 22.65 -16.38
CA ASP A 554 1.58 21.50 -15.72
C ASP A 554 0.59 20.79 -16.64
N LYS A 555 0.53 21.17 -17.94
CA LYS A 555 -0.29 20.53 -18.96
C LYS A 555 0.56 20.17 -20.18
N LEU A 556 0.54 18.88 -20.55
CA LEU A 556 1.21 18.39 -21.75
C LEU A 556 0.18 17.95 -22.80
N ILE A 557 0.55 18.11 -24.06
CA ILE A 557 -0.24 17.72 -25.22
C ILE A 557 0.48 16.61 -25.97
N LEU A 558 -0.15 15.44 -26.06
CA LEU A 558 0.33 14.32 -26.87
C LEU A 558 -0.47 14.30 -28.20
N PRO A 559 0.16 14.60 -29.33
CA PRO A 559 -0.52 14.53 -30.64
C PRO A 559 -0.93 13.09 -30.99
N VAL A 560 -2.02 12.95 -31.73
CA VAL A 560 -2.54 11.64 -32.16
C VAL A 560 -2.31 11.44 -33.66
N ASN A 561 -1.57 10.39 -34.01
CA ASN A 561 -1.48 9.90 -35.39
C ASN A 561 -2.64 8.92 -35.66
N LYS A 562 -3.78 9.45 -36.14
CA LYS A 562 -5.01 8.66 -36.33
C LYS A 562 -4.84 7.53 -37.33
N GLU A 563 -4.03 7.75 -38.39
CA GLU A 563 -3.77 6.75 -39.43
C GLU A 563 -3.02 5.55 -38.81
N ASN A 564 -1.97 5.80 -38.04
CA ASN A 564 -1.22 4.75 -37.36
C ASN A 564 -2.08 4.06 -36.30
N ALA A 565 -2.86 4.80 -35.53
CA ALA A 565 -3.72 4.23 -34.49
C ALA A 565 -4.73 3.21 -35.07
N ILE A 566 -5.29 3.46 -36.24
CA ILE A 566 -6.16 2.51 -36.94
C ILE A 566 -5.34 1.36 -37.54
N LYS A 567 -4.26 1.67 -38.26
CA LYS A 567 -3.41 0.70 -38.94
C LYS A 567 -2.85 -0.37 -37.99
N HIS A 568 -2.45 0.04 -36.80
CA HIS A 568 -1.86 -0.86 -35.77
C HIS A 568 -2.90 -1.39 -34.76
N GLY A 569 -4.21 -1.20 -35.02
CA GLY A 569 -5.28 -1.76 -34.20
C GLY A 569 -5.40 -1.17 -32.81
N ILE A 570 -4.84 0.04 -32.56
CA ILE A 570 -5.01 0.74 -31.30
C ILE A 570 -6.46 1.15 -31.13
N VAL A 571 -7.08 1.64 -32.21
CA VAL A 571 -8.51 1.93 -32.29
C VAL A 571 -9.13 1.12 -33.43
N SER A 572 -10.33 0.59 -33.21
CA SER A 572 -11.06 -0.11 -34.26
C SER A 572 -11.56 0.88 -35.33
N ALA A 573 -11.68 0.41 -36.57
CA ALA A 573 -12.17 1.25 -37.66
C ALA A 573 -13.60 1.80 -37.40
N LYS A 574 -14.42 1.10 -36.60
CA LYS A 574 -15.76 1.53 -36.21
C LYS A 574 -15.78 2.71 -35.23
N ASP A 575 -14.70 2.95 -34.50
CA ASP A 575 -14.58 4.01 -33.52
C ASP A 575 -13.68 5.15 -33.99
N ALA A 576 -13.25 5.12 -35.26
CA ALA A 576 -12.27 6.05 -35.81
C ALA A 576 -12.70 7.52 -35.72
N ASP A 577 -13.99 7.79 -35.82
CA ASP A 577 -14.60 9.13 -35.74
C ASP A 577 -14.65 9.70 -34.32
N GLN A 578 -14.44 8.87 -33.30
CA GLN A 578 -14.41 9.28 -31.91
C GLN A 578 -12.99 9.70 -31.45
N MET A 579 -11.97 9.51 -32.28
CA MET A 579 -10.60 9.86 -31.93
C MET A 579 -10.38 11.36 -31.82
N GLU A 580 -9.80 11.78 -30.69
CA GLU A 580 -9.28 13.13 -30.49
C GLU A 580 -8.08 13.42 -31.42
N ASP A 581 -7.79 14.68 -31.69
CA ASP A 581 -6.58 15.08 -32.42
C ASP A 581 -5.34 15.09 -31.52
N TYR A 582 -5.56 15.19 -30.22
CA TYR A 582 -4.51 15.15 -29.19
C TYR A 582 -5.06 14.71 -27.84
N ILE A 583 -4.20 14.13 -27.01
CA ILE A 583 -4.47 13.81 -25.61
C ILE A 583 -3.92 14.92 -24.74
N THR A 584 -4.70 15.38 -23.76
CA THR A 584 -4.27 16.33 -22.73
C THR A 584 -3.86 15.58 -21.46
N ILE A 585 -2.63 15.83 -21.00
CA ILE A 585 -2.05 15.23 -19.79
C ILE A 585 -1.92 16.34 -18.73
N ASN A 586 -2.72 16.28 -17.67
CA ASN A 586 -2.75 17.27 -16.60
C ASN A 586 -1.92 16.78 -15.39
N ILE A 587 -0.71 17.31 -15.23
CA ILE A 587 0.22 16.90 -14.17
C ILE A 587 -0.21 17.53 -12.84
N SER A 588 -0.63 16.73 -11.88
CA SER A 588 -1.05 17.22 -10.56
C SER A 588 0.07 17.28 -9.53
N ARG A 589 1.21 16.58 -9.76
CA ARG A 589 2.36 16.57 -8.86
C ARG A 589 3.26 17.79 -9.08
N GLN A 590 3.82 18.30 -7.99
CA GLN A 590 4.81 19.39 -8.05
C GLN A 590 6.22 18.89 -8.38
N GLN A 591 6.47 17.60 -8.21
CA GLN A 591 7.77 16.98 -8.45
C GLN A 591 7.59 15.67 -9.20
N LEU A 592 8.38 15.51 -10.25
CA LEU A 592 8.48 14.32 -11.08
C LEU A 592 9.87 13.70 -10.91
N TYR A 593 10.02 12.45 -11.36
CA TYR A 593 11.24 11.67 -11.20
C TYR A 593 11.63 11.03 -12.54
N LYS A 594 12.63 10.16 -12.54
CA LYS A 594 13.09 9.44 -13.76
C LYS A 594 11.99 8.64 -14.47
N PRO A 595 11.02 7.99 -13.79
CA PRO A 595 9.90 7.34 -14.49
C PRO A 595 9.17 8.31 -15.42
N GLU A 596 8.78 9.49 -14.92
CA GLU A 596 8.08 10.49 -15.72
C GLU A 596 8.97 11.10 -16.81
N LEU A 597 10.30 11.25 -16.58
CA LEU A 597 11.22 11.64 -17.63
C LEU A 597 11.23 10.64 -18.80
N LEU A 598 11.29 9.34 -18.49
CA LEU A 598 11.21 8.31 -19.51
C LEU A 598 9.86 8.34 -20.24
N MET A 599 8.76 8.55 -19.53
CA MET A 599 7.42 8.66 -20.15
C MET A 599 7.34 9.87 -21.08
N ILE A 600 7.84 11.04 -20.68
CA ILE A 600 7.91 12.24 -21.55
C ILE A 600 8.75 11.94 -22.78
N SER A 601 9.94 11.35 -22.62
CA SER A 601 10.81 10.99 -23.75
C SER A 601 10.18 9.95 -24.67
N MET A 602 9.52 8.94 -24.10
CA MET A 602 8.81 7.91 -24.86
C MET A 602 7.67 8.52 -25.69
N PHE A 603 6.81 9.35 -25.08
CA PHE A 603 5.70 9.98 -25.77
C PHE A 603 6.14 11.06 -26.78
N ALA A 604 7.33 11.65 -26.61
CA ALA A 604 7.91 12.55 -27.59
C ALA A 604 8.27 11.85 -28.92
N GLU A 605 8.54 10.56 -28.89
CA GLU A 605 8.88 9.72 -30.04
C GLU A 605 7.75 8.75 -30.43
N TYR A 606 6.58 8.82 -29.78
CA TYR A 606 5.49 7.87 -29.97
C TYR A 606 4.60 8.23 -31.15
N GLU A 607 4.59 7.38 -32.16
CA GLU A 607 3.85 7.57 -33.41
C GLU A 607 2.55 6.77 -33.49
N TRP A 608 2.03 6.27 -32.38
CA TRP A 608 0.84 5.41 -32.33
C TRP A 608 0.96 4.15 -33.17
N ASP A 609 2.15 3.60 -33.24
CA ASP A 609 2.52 2.41 -34.01
C ASP A 609 2.58 1.14 -33.16
N ARG A 610 2.56 1.28 -31.85
CA ARG A 610 2.61 0.18 -30.87
C ARG A 610 1.52 0.35 -29.80
N PRO A 611 0.71 -0.68 -29.51
CA PRO A 611 -0.28 -0.61 -28.41
C PRO A 611 0.41 -0.47 -27.04
N ILE A 612 -0.12 0.44 -26.21
CA ILE A 612 0.34 0.64 -24.81
C ILE A 612 -0.74 0.14 -23.87
N TYR A 613 -0.34 -0.63 -22.87
CA TYR A 613 -1.22 -1.18 -21.86
C TYR A 613 -0.69 -0.89 -20.45
N PHE A 614 -1.61 -0.82 -19.50
CA PHE A 614 -1.33 -0.70 -18.07
C PHE A 614 -1.97 -1.86 -17.32
N SER A 615 -1.25 -2.47 -16.35
CA SER A 615 -1.85 -3.47 -15.43
C SER A 615 -2.81 -2.81 -14.45
N GLY A 616 -3.78 -3.56 -13.97
CA GLY A 616 -4.75 -3.07 -12.98
C GLY A 616 -4.15 -2.69 -11.62
N GLY A 617 -2.94 -3.16 -11.30
CA GLY A 617 -2.33 -3.01 -9.97
C GLY A 617 -1.90 -1.59 -9.58
N GLY A 618 -1.64 -0.71 -10.54
CA GLY A 618 -1.10 0.64 -10.29
C GLY A 618 -1.98 1.81 -10.72
N ILE A 619 -3.14 1.54 -11.30
CA ILE A 619 -3.99 2.57 -11.91
C ILE A 619 -4.80 3.43 -10.93
N SER A 620 -4.79 3.11 -9.65
CA SER A 620 -5.45 3.89 -8.61
C SER A 620 -4.79 5.26 -8.37
N ASP A 621 -3.50 5.39 -8.67
CA ASP A 621 -2.78 6.67 -8.66
C ASP A 621 -2.61 7.17 -10.11
N PRO A 622 -3.24 8.29 -10.50
CA PRO A 622 -3.13 8.85 -11.85
C PRO A 622 -1.68 9.13 -12.30
N GLY A 623 -0.77 9.41 -11.37
CA GLY A 623 0.64 9.57 -11.68
C GLY A 623 1.28 8.31 -12.24
N ASN A 624 0.80 7.15 -11.81
CA ASN A 624 1.32 5.85 -12.23
C ASN A 624 0.98 5.49 -13.69
N ILE A 625 -0.10 6.05 -14.21
CA ILE A 625 -0.49 5.95 -15.61
C ILE A 625 -0.24 7.26 -16.37
N PHE A 626 0.66 8.08 -15.86
CA PHE A 626 1.04 9.36 -16.44
C PHE A 626 -0.14 10.29 -16.70
N TRP A 627 -1.14 10.34 -15.80
CA TRP A 627 -2.38 11.13 -15.89
C TRP A 627 -3.21 10.87 -17.16
N LEU A 628 -3.16 9.64 -17.71
CA LEU A 628 -3.88 9.21 -18.90
C LEU A 628 -5.23 8.53 -18.58
N ASN A 629 -5.73 8.64 -17.35
CA ASN A 629 -6.94 7.95 -16.86
C ASN A 629 -8.19 8.20 -17.72
N ASP A 630 -8.29 9.35 -18.40
CA ASP A 630 -9.42 9.67 -19.27
C ASP A 630 -9.33 9.08 -20.69
N TYR A 631 -8.31 8.26 -20.97
CA TYR A 631 -8.01 7.71 -22.28
C TYR A 631 -7.72 6.21 -22.27
N LEU A 632 -8.44 5.49 -21.43
CA LEU A 632 -8.23 4.05 -21.20
C LEU A 632 -9.42 3.22 -21.67
N GLU A 633 -9.13 2.05 -22.25
CA GLU A 633 -10.10 0.99 -22.56
C GLU A 633 -9.79 -0.25 -21.75
N ASN A 634 -10.78 -0.75 -21.00
CA ASN A 634 -10.67 -1.96 -20.20
C ASN A 634 -10.83 -3.21 -21.08
N ASN A 635 -9.81 -4.06 -21.09
CA ASN A 635 -9.78 -5.34 -21.81
C ASN A 635 -9.83 -6.55 -20.87
N GLY A 636 -10.21 -6.35 -19.60
CA GLY A 636 -10.21 -7.37 -18.55
C GLY A 636 -9.09 -7.15 -17.55
N PHE A 637 -7.97 -7.87 -17.65
CA PHE A 637 -6.84 -7.74 -16.74
C PHE A 637 -5.98 -6.48 -16.96
N THR A 638 -6.11 -5.86 -18.13
CA THR A 638 -5.30 -4.69 -18.53
C THR A 638 -6.16 -3.56 -19.09
N TYR A 639 -5.58 -2.37 -19.10
CA TYR A 639 -6.17 -1.17 -19.68
C TYR A 639 -5.33 -0.71 -20.87
N LYS A 640 -5.94 -0.59 -22.03
CA LYS A 640 -5.32 -0.13 -23.27
C LYS A 640 -5.38 1.39 -23.36
N LEU A 641 -4.28 2.05 -23.69
CA LEU A 641 -4.30 3.48 -24.06
C LEU A 641 -4.94 3.65 -25.43
N ILE A 642 -5.97 4.46 -25.49
CA ILE A 642 -6.67 4.82 -26.74
C ILE A 642 -6.84 6.34 -26.83
N PRO A 643 -6.77 6.95 -28.03
CA PRO A 643 -6.96 8.39 -28.21
C PRO A 643 -8.46 8.77 -28.28
N ILE A 644 -9.27 8.17 -27.42
CA ILE A 644 -10.70 8.45 -27.29
C ILE A 644 -10.95 8.82 -25.84
N LYS A 645 -11.63 9.94 -25.64
CA LYS A 645 -11.95 10.40 -24.28
C LYS A 645 -12.95 9.45 -23.60
N THR A 646 -12.55 8.91 -22.47
CA THR A 646 -13.33 7.92 -21.72
C THR A 646 -13.58 8.45 -20.30
N PRO A 647 -14.57 9.31 -20.09
CA PRO A 647 -14.86 9.84 -18.76
C PRO A 647 -15.20 8.70 -17.78
N PHE A 648 -14.99 8.92 -16.49
CA PHE A 648 -15.43 7.99 -15.46
C PHE A 648 -16.87 7.54 -15.71
N GLY A 649 -17.09 6.24 -15.77
CA GLY A 649 -18.42 5.67 -15.92
C GLY A 649 -19.35 6.05 -14.77
N LYS A 650 -20.66 5.97 -14.96
CA LYS A 650 -21.65 6.21 -13.89
C LYS A 650 -21.47 5.27 -12.69
N ASP A 651 -20.81 4.12 -12.90
CA ASP A 651 -20.45 3.13 -11.89
C ASP A 651 -19.14 3.46 -11.16
N GLY A 652 -18.52 4.62 -11.41
CA GLY A 652 -17.26 5.04 -10.82
C GLY A 652 -16.03 4.23 -11.29
N LYS A 653 -16.15 3.43 -12.36
CA LYS A 653 -15.06 2.60 -12.89
C LYS A 653 -14.23 3.34 -13.93
N LEU A 654 -12.94 3.05 -13.91
CA LEU A 654 -11.96 3.64 -14.82
C LEU A 654 -12.09 3.07 -16.24
N GLY A 655 -11.98 3.94 -17.24
CA GLY A 655 -11.94 3.62 -18.65
C GLY A 655 -13.27 3.12 -19.22
N ARG A 656 -13.42 3.17 -20.55
CA ARG A 656 -14.54 2.52 -21.22
C ARG A 656 -14.34 1.01 -21.28
N SER A 657 -15.42 0.23 -21.30
CA SER A 657 -15.35 -1.20 -21.57
C SER A 657 -15.41 -1.48 -23.07
N ASN A 658 -14.76 -2.57 -23.48
CA ASN A 658 -14.96 -3.20 -24.77
C ASN A 658 -15.56 -4.60 -24.56
N PRO A 659 -16.90 -4.74 -24.43
CA PRO A 659 -17.54 -5.98 -24.00
C PRO A 659 -17.26 -7.16 -24.94
N GLU A 660 -17.14 -6.91 -26.25
CA GLU A 660 -16.83 -7.95 -27.23
C GLU A 660 -15.42 -8.53 -27.00
N LYS A 661 -14.43 -7.64 -26.85
CA LYS A 661 -13.03 -8.04 -26.59
C LYS A 661 -12.87 -8.64 -25.20
N MET A 662 -13.53 -8.07 -24.20
CA MET A 662 -13.53 -8.62 -22.84
C MET A 662 -14.14 -10.02 -22.79
N TYR A 663 -15.24 -10.27 -23.54
CA TYR A 663 -15.86 -11.60 -23.59
C TYR A 663 -14.95 -12.62 -24.27
N GLU A 664 -14.30 -12.26 -25.40
CA GLU A 664 -13.30 -13.11 -26.06
C GLU A 664 -12.14 -13.45 -25.10
N ASN A 665 -11.58 -12.44 -24.42
CA ASN A 665 -10.49 -12.61 -23.45
C ASN A 665 -10.93 -13.49 -22.28
N PHE A 666 -12.16 -13.30 -21.77
CA PHE A 666 -12.71 -14.06 -20.65
C PHE A 666 -12.82 -15.57 -20.95
N GLN A 667 -13.16 -15.94 -22.18
CA GLN A 667 -13.25 -17.36 -22.59
C GLN A 667 -11.89 -18.05 -22.57
N ASN A 668 -10.80 -17.31 -22.73
CA ASN A 668 -9.42 -17.82 -22.81
C ASN A 668 -8.65 -17.72 -21.47
N LEU A 669 -9.30 -17.38 -20.36
CA LEU A 669 -8.63 -17.22 -19.07
C LEU A 669 -8.08 -18.54 -18.52
N GLU A 670 -6.88 -18.46 -17.97
CA GLU A 670 -6.31 -19.50 -17.10
C GLU A 670 -6.76 -19.25 -15.64
N TRP A 671 -7.34 -20.28 -15.01
CA TRP A 671 -8.04 -20.16 -13.72
C TRP A 671 -7.25 -20.62 -12.50
N ALA A 672 -5.95 -20.75 -12.60
CA ALA A 672 -5.03 -21.02 -11.48
C ALA A 672 -5.37 -22.23 -10.60
N ASN A 673 -6.20 -23.16 -11.07
CA ASN A 673 -6.75 -24.28 -10.29
C ASN A 673 -7.62 -23.85 -9.07
N TYR A 674 -8.21 -22.66 -9.08
CA TYR A 674 -9.03 -22.18 -7.95
C TYR A 674 -10.21 -23.10 -7.63
N HIS A 675 -10.79 -23.78 -8.60
CA HIS A 675 -11.87 -24.76 -8.40
C HIS A 675 -11.44 -26.03 -7.66
N LYS A 676 -10.15 -26.31 -7.52
CA LYS A 676 -9.65 -27.57 -6.94
C LYS A 676 -9.49 -27.46 -5.42
N ASP A 677 -10.15 -28.32 -4.67
CA ASP A 677 -10.12 -28.30 -3.19
C ASP A 677 -8.73 -28.55 -2.60
N ASN A 678 -7.89 -29.30 -3.29
CA ASN A 678 -6.54 -29.62 -2.83
C ASN A 678 -5.46 -28.63 -3.29
N ALA A 679 -5.82 -27.52 -3.95
CA ALA A 679 -4.86 -26.46 -4.25
C ALA A 679 -4.58 -25.62 -3.00
N SER A 680 -3.32 -25.23 -2.83
CA SER A 680 -2.86 -24.28 -1.79
C SER A 680 -2.74 -22.91 -2.40
N PHE A 681 -3.15 -21.87 -1.66
CA PHE A 681 -3.15 -20.47 -2.10
C PHE A 681 -2.45 -19.59 -1.10
N SER A 682 -1.67 -18.60 -1.56
CA SER A 682 -1.16 -17.51 -0.75
C SER A 682 -2.22 -16.40 -0.61
N ASN A 683 -1.96 -15.42 0.26
CA ASN A 683 -2.80 -14.22 0.33
C ASN A 683 -2.88 -13.50 -1.02
N THR A 684 -1.78 -13.42 -1.75
CA THR A 684 -1.75 -12.85 -3.12
C THR A 684 -2.66 -13.60 -4.07
N ASP A 685 -2.63 -14.95 -4.05
CA ASP A 685 -3.52 -15.76 -4.89
C ASP A 685 -5.00 -15.53 -4.52
N ARG A 686 -5.31 -15.36 -3.22
CA ARG A 686 -6.67 -15.06 -2.74
C ARG A 686 -7.14 -13.70 -3.23
N ASN A 687 -6.28 -12.68 -3.19
CA ASN A 687 -6.61 -11.34 -3.70
C ASN A 687 -6.91 -11.37 -5.20
N TYR A 688 -6.21 -12.19 -5.98
CA TYR A 688 -6.50 -12.33 -7.41
C TYR A 688 -7.90 -12.91 -7.69
N THR A 689 -8.47 -13.72 -6.79
CA THR A 689 -9.85 -14.20 -6.99
C THR A 689 -10.86 -13.06 -7.09
N ASN A 690 -10.63 -11.95 -6.34
CA ASN A 690 -11.46 -10.75 -6.44
C ASN A 690 -11.29 -10.05 -7.79
N THR A 691 -10.08 -10.04 -8.35
CA THR A 691 -9.83 -9.49 -9.70
C THR A 691 -10.66 -10.23 -10.75
N TYR A 692 -10.67 -11.56 -10.75
CA TYR A 692 -11.51 -12.35 -11.68
C TYR A 692 -13.00 -12.05 -11.51
N ARG A 693 -13.50 -11.98 -10.27
CA ARG A 693 -14.89 -11.67 -9.96
C ARG A 693 -15.27 -10.25 -10.40
N ASN A 694 -14.39 -9.28 -10.20
CA ASN A 694 -14.62 -7.89 -10.63
C ASN A 694 -14.68 -7.78 -12.16
N ILE A 695 -13.77 -8.46 -12.88
CA ILE A 695 -13.77 -8.51 -14.35
C ILE A 695 -15.07 -9.16 -14.85
N ALA A 696 -15.46 -10.29 -14.29
CA ALA A 696 -16.69 -10.99 -14.66
C ALA A 696 -17.93 -10.14 -14.38
N SER A 697 -17.99 -9.45 -13.23
CA SER A 697 -19.11 -8.58 -12.85
C SER A 697 -19.22 -7.38 -13.79
N ARG A 698 -18.10 -6.73 -14.12
CA ARG A 698 -18.10 -5.62 -15.08
C ARG A 698 -18.57 -6.06 -16.45
N LEU A 699 -17.98 -7.17 -16.98
CA LEU A 699 -18.36 -7.71 -18.27
C LEU A 699 -19.84 -8.13 -18.31
N ALA A 700 -20.32 -8.82 -17.28
CA ALA A 700 -21.73 -9.24 -17.22
C ALA A 700 -22.68 -8.03 -17.18
N GLN A 701 -22.34 -6.96 -16.47
CA GLN A 701 -23.12 -5.73 -16.47
C GLN A 701 -23.19 -5.11 -17.87
N ASP A 702 -22.03 -4.95 -18.53
CA ASP A 702 -21.95 -4.36 -19.86
C ASP A 702 -22.76 -5.20 -20.89
N LEU A 703 -22.72 -6.55 -20.77
CA LEU A 703 -23.50 -7.45 -21.61
C LEU A 703 -25.01 -7.35 -21.35
N ILE A 704 -25.43 -7.13 -20.09
CA ILE A 704 -26.84 -6.88 -19.74
C ILE A 704 -27.32 -5.59 -20.39
N GLU A 705 -26.54 -4.52 -20.31
CA GLU A 705 -26.86 -3.21 -20.91
C GLU A 705 -26.98 -3.29 -22.46
N LEU A 706 -26.22 -4.20 -23.09
CA LEU A 706 -26.31 -4.51 -24.52
C LEU A 706 -27.46 -5.47 -24.87
N GLY A 707 -28.21 -6.00 -23.90
CA GLY A 707 -29.26 -6.99 -24.09
C GLY A 707 -28.77 -8.44 -24.31
N GLU A 708 -27.46 -8.69 -24.14
CA GLU A 708 -26.81 -10.00 -24.31
C GLU A 708 -26.92 -10.86 -23.03
N HIS A 709 -28.15 -11.01 -22.49
CA HIS A 709 -28.41 -11.64 -21.18
C HIS A 709 -27.86 -13.05 -21.05
N GLN A 710 -27.90 -13.84 -22.15
CA GLN A 710 -27.39 -15.22 -22.13
C GLN A 710 -25.86 -15.24 -21.93
N LYS A 711 -25.12 -14.39 -22.63
CA LYS A 711 -23.65 -14.27 -22.43
C LYS A 711 -23.30 -13.77 -21.04
N ALA A 712 -24.05 -12.78 -20.51
CA ALA A 712 -23.87 -12.32 -19.14
C ALA A 712 -24.02 -13.45 -18.12
N LYS A 713 -25.06 -14.27 -18.27
CA LYS A 713 -25.26 -15.45 -17.41
C LYS A 713 -24.11 -16.45 -17.54
N GLU A 714 -23.63 -16.77 -18.75
CA GLU A 714 -22.50 -17.66 -18.98
C GLU A 714 -21.22 -17.17 -18.29
N VAL A 715 -20.95 -15.85 -18.33
CA VAL A 715 -19.80 -15.23 -17.64
C VAL A 715 -19.91 -15.41 -16.12
N LEU A 716 -21.09 -15.12 -15.54
CA LEU A 716 -21.31 -15.28 -14.10
C LEU A 716 -21.26 -16.76 -13.67
N ASP A 717 -21.88 -17.66 -14.42
CA ASP A 717 -21.84 -19.09 -14.12
C ASP A 717 -20.40 -19.61 -14.19
N LYS A 718 -19.62 -19.17 -15.18
CA LYS A 718 -18.22 -19.59 -15.34
C LYS A 718 -17.33 -19.14 -14.20
N VAL A 719 -17.43 -17.87 -13.78
CA VAL A 719 -16.61 -17.40 -12.65
C VAL A 719 -16.98 -18.09 -11.35
N MET A 720 -18.26 -18.41 -11.13
CA MET A 720 -18.73 -19.13 -9.93
C MET A 720 -18.37 -20.62 -9.96
N GLU A 721 -18.28 -21.24 -11.14
CA GLU A 721 -17.75 -22.58 -11.31
C GLU A 721 -16.25 -22.65 -10.97
N MET A 722 -15.48 -21.69 -11.48
CA MET A 722 -14.02 -21.70 -11.37
C MET A 722 -13.52 -21.14 -10.05
N ILE A 723 -14.25 -20.22 -9.44
CA ILE A 723 -13.97 -19.64 -8.12
C ILE A 723 -15.23 -19.76 -7.26
N PRO A 724 -15.52 -20.99 -6.77
CA PRO A 724 -16.74 -21.26 -6.01
C PRO A 724 -16.76 -20.47 -4.70
N ASP A 725 -17.96 -20.28 -4.16
CA ASP A 725 -18.17 -19.65 -2.88
C ASP A 725 -17.73 -20.57 -1.74
N GLN A 726 -16.49 -20.41 -1.28
CA GLN A 726 -15.86 -21.22 -0.22
C GLN A 726 -15.11 -20.34 0.80
N PRO A 727 -15.02 -20.76 2.09
CA PRO A 727 -14.35 -20.01 3.13
C PRO A 727 -12.88 -19.65 2.88
N ARG A 728 -12.19 -20.41 2.06
CA ARG A 728 -10.75 -20.23 1.75
C ARG A 728 -10.43 -19.01 0.87
N TYR A 729 -11.45 -18.40 0.24
CA TYR A 729 -11.29 -17.17 -0.54
C TYR A 729 -11.62 -15.95 0.31
N ASP A 730 -11.13 -14.79 -0.10
CA ASP A 730 -11.58 -13.56 0.51
C ASP A 730 -13.00 -13.22 0.04
N TYR A 731 -13.82 -12.71 0.98
CA TYR A 731 -15.21 -12.37 0.70
C TYR A 731 -15.34 -10.88 0.45
N GLY A 732 -14.60 -10.32 -0.47
CA GLY A 732 -14.81 -8.94 -0.83
C GLY A 732 -16.18 -8.73 -1.50
N LEU A 733 -16.53 -7.47 -1.74
CA LEU A 733 -17.76 -6.99 -2.38
C LEU A 733 -18.10 -7.65 -3.74
N GLY A 734 -17.20 -8.47 -4.29
CA GLY A 734 -17.39 -9.14 -5.58
C GLY A 734 -18.54 -10.12 -5.62
N LEU A 735 -18.87 -10.81 -4.50
CA LEU A 735 -20.01 -11.76 -4.45
C LEU A 735 -21.35 -11.04 -4.39
N ASP A 736 -21.44 -9.92 -3.68
CA ASP A 736 -22.65 -9.11 -3.62
C ASP A 736 -23.02 -8.58 -4.99
N ARG A 737 -22.03 -8.09 -5.74
CA ARG A 737 -22.25 -7.61 -7.11
C ARG A 737 -22.70 -8.75 -8.05
N ILE A 738 -22.09 -9.93 -7.96
CA ILE A 738 -22.50 -11.11 -8.73
C ILE A 738 -23.95 -11.50 -8.39
N SER A 739 -24.33 -11.44 -7.12
CA SER A 739 -25.69 -11.72 -6.68
C SER A 739 -26.71 -10.75 -7.27
N GLN A 740 -26.43 -9.43 -7.24
CA GLN A 740 -27.27 -8.39 -7.83
C GLN A 740 -27.44 -8.62 -9.35
N LEU A 741 -26.37 -9.00 -10.06
CA LEU A 741 -26.42 -9.28 -11.50
C LEU A 741 -27.26 -10.53 -11.79
N TYR A 742 -27.17 -11.60 -10.97
CA TYR A 742 -28.05 -12.75 -11.09
C TYR A 742 -29.53 -12.37 -10.86
N GLN A 743 -29.79 -11.52 -9.88
CA GLN A 743 -31.16 -11.02 -9.62
C GLN A 743 -31.68 -10.21 -10.81
N THR A 744 -30.82 -9.39 -11.46
CA THR A 744 -31.17 -8.64 -12.67
C THR A 744 -31.51 -9.57 -13.84
N LEU A 745 -30.80 -10.69 -13.97
CA LEU A 745 -31.04 -11.72 -14.98
C LEU A 745 -32.22 -12.66 -14.66
N GLY A 746 -32.90 -12.52 -13.51
CA GLY A 746 -33.98 -13.38 -13.08
C GLY A 746 -33.54 -14.72 -12.50
N GLU A 747 -32.25 -14.93 -12.23
CA GLU A 747 -31.65 -16.12 -11.60
C GLU A 747 -31.76 -16.06 -10.07
N THR A 748 -32.99 -15.90 -9.55
CA THR A 748 -33.28 -15.59 -8.15
C THR A 748 -32.68 -16.61 -7.17
N GLU A 749 -32.78 -17.91 -7.46
CA GLU A 749 -32.24 -18.97 -6.60
C GLU A 749 -30.71 -18.86 -6.40
N LYS A 750 -29.97 -18.51 -7.47
CA LYS A 750 -28.54 -18.31 -7.40
C LYS A 750 -28.18 -17.04 -6.61
N ALA A 751 -28.94 -15.97 -6.82
CA ALA A 751 -28.78 -14.73 -6.09
C ALA A 751 -29.01 -14.92 -4.58
N GLU A 752 -30.11 -15.51 -4.18
CA GLU A 752 -30.45 -15.81 -2.79
C GLU A 752 -29.40 -16.68 -2.10
N LYS A 753 -28.91 -17.72 -2.79
CA LYS A 753 -27.86 -18.59 -2.26
C LYS A 753 -26.59 -17.81 -1.91
N LEU A 754 -26.15 -16.89 -2.76
CA LEU A 754 -24.93 -16.07 -2.54
C LEU A 754 -25.16 -15.06 -1.42
N ILE A 755 -26.32 -14.41 -1.38
CA ILE A 755 -26.67 -13.44 -0.32
C ILE A 755 -26.69 -14.15 1.03
N ASN A 756 -27.40 -15.28 1.14
CA ASN A 756 -27.47 -16.05 2.37
C ASN A 756 -26.09 -16.49 2.86
N SER A 757 -25.24 -16.98 1.95
CA SER A 757 -23.89 -17.38 2.28
C SER A 757 -23.05 -16.21 2.78
N THR A 758 -23.14 -15.05 2.13
CA THR A 758 -22.40 -13.83 2.53
C THR A 758 -22.88 -13.34 3.89
N ARG A 759 -24.20 -13.23 4.10
CA ARG A 759 -24.81 -12.87 5.38
C ARG A 759 -24.34 -13.79 6.51
N ASP A 760 -24.46 -15.09 6.34
CA ASP A 760 -24.13 -16.07 7.40
C ASP A 760 -22.66 -15.92 7.84
N ARG A 761 -21.74 -15.67 6.92
CA ARG A 761 -20.32 -15.42 7.23
C ARG A 761 -20.05 -14.10 7.91
N LEU A 762 -20.77 -13.03 7.52
CA LEU A 762 -20.65 -11.74 8.19
C LEU A 762 -21.20 -11.83 9.62
N VAL A 763 -22.34 -12.50 9.81
CA VAL A 763 -22.92 -12.77 11.12
C VAL A 763 -21.98 -13.62 11.98
N GLU A 764 -21.36 -14.67 11.42
CA GLU A 764 -20.36 -15.48 12.11
C GLU A 764 -19.19 -14.63 12.61
N LYS A 765 -18.64 -13.74 11.75
CA LYS A 765 -17.57 -12.80 12.12
C LYS A 765 -18.00 -11.85 13.24
N ILE A 766 -19.13 -11.17 13.07
CA ILE A 766 -19.63 -10.20 14.04
C ILE A 766 -19.86 -10.90 15.40
N ASN A 767 -20.47 -12.08 15.41
CA ASN A 767 -20.74 -12.84 16.63
C ASN A 767 -19.45 -13.26 17.34
N PHE A 768 -18.43 -13.72 16.58
CA PHE A 768 -17.15 -14.07 17.16
C PHE A 768 -16.46 -12.87 17.79
N TYR A 769 -16.37 -11.75 17.05
CA TYR A 769 -15.70 -10.55 17.54
C TYR A 769 -16.39 -9.93 18.77
N GLU A 770 -17.74 -9.89 18.80
CA GLU A 770 -18.49 -9.45 19.96
C GLU A 770 -18.36 -10.37 21.17
N SER A 771 -18.13 -11.67 20.97
CA SER A 771 -17.94 -12.64 22.05
C SER A 771 -16.58 -12.53 22.76
N LEU A 772 -15.64 -11.75 22.20
CA LEU A 772 -14.30 -11.59 22.78
C LEU A 772 -14.33 -10.71 24.05
N PRO A 773 -13.49 -11.00 25.06
CA PRO A 773 -13.26 -10.06 26.15
C PRO A 773 -12.78 -8.71 25.65
N LEU A 774 -13.07 -7.62 26.36
CA LEU A 774 -12.81 -6.24 25.92
C LEU A 774 -11.37 -6.02 25.42
N HIS A 775 -10.35 -6.51 26.17
CA HIS A 775 -8.95 -6.34 25.81
C HIS A 775 -8.54 -7.05 24.50
N LEU A 776 -9.20 -8.14 24.13
CA LEU A 776 -9.01 -8.81 22.84
C LEU A 776 -9.86 -8.16 21.75
N ARG A 777 -11.06 -7.67 22.07
CA ARG A 777 -11.95 -7.00 21.12
C ARG A 777 -11.34 -5.72 20.56
N TYR A 778 -10.57 -4.97 21.36
CA TYR A 778 -9.83 -3.81 20.86
C TYR A 778 -8.85 -4.15 19.73
N THR A 779 -8.29 -5.36 19.74
CA THR A 779 -7.36 -5.79 18.67
C THR A 779 -8.06 -6.06 17.34
N VAL A 780 -9.38 -6.26 17.33
CA VAL A 780 -10.23 -6.53 16.16
C VAL A 780 -11.29 -5.45 15.91
N ALA A 781 -11.15 -4.27 16.53
CA ALA A 781 -12.15 -3.22 16.43
C ALA A 781 -12.39 -2.76 14.98
N SER A 782 -11.32 -2.65 14.20
CA SER A 782 -11.39 -2.31 12.77
C SER A 782 -12.07 -3.40 11.95
N GLU A 783 -11.76 -4.67 12.22
CA GLU A 783 -12.37 -5.83 11.56
C GLU A 783 -13.85 -5.98 11.89
N LEU A 784 -14.23 -5.69 13.14
CA LEU A 784 -15.63 -5.69 13.56
C LEU A 784 -16.41 -4.56 12.88
N ALA A 785 -15.85 -3.36 12.85
CA ALA A 785 -16.45 -2.22 12.14
C ALA A 785 -16.60 -2.52 10.64
N SER A 786 -15.55 -3.07 9.99
CA SER A 786 -15.61 -3.49 8.59
C SER A 786 -16.70 -4.56 8.36
N ALA A 787 -16.79 -5.58 9.22
CA ALA A 787 -17.80 -6.64 9.06
C ALA A 787 -19.24 -6.09 9.18
N ARG A 788 -19.47 -5.11 10.05
CA ARG A 788 -20.78 -4.42 10.19
C ARG A 788 -21.06 -3.56 8.95
N SER A 789 -20.07 -2.79 8.48
CA SER A 789 -20.19 -1.99 7.26
C SER A 789 -20.44 -2.85 6.02
N ASP A 790 -19.72 -3.98 5.87
CA ASP A 790 -19.95 -4.94 4.79
C ASP A 790 -21.37 -5.51 4.82
N TYR A 791 -21.92 -5.75 6.02
CA TYR A 791 -23.32 -6.18 6.19
C TYR A 791 -24.29 -5.09 5.75
N SER A 792 -24.08 -3.83 6.18
CA SER A 792 -24.91 -2.69 5.75
C SER A 792 -24.87 -2.50 4.24
N ILE A 793 -23.69 -2.63 3.61
CA ILE A 793 -23.51 -2.57 2.15
C ILE A 793 -24.26 -3.69 1.43
N MET A 794 -24.23 -4.91 1.97
CA MET A 794 -24.98 -6.05 1.43
C MET A 794 -26.50 -5.77 1.45
N VAL A 795 -27.03 -5.27 2.57
CA VAL A 795 -28.46 -4.90 2.70
C VAL A 795 -28.82 -3.77 1.75
N TYR A 796 -27.99 -2.72 1.69
CA TYR A 796 -28.17 -1.60 0.76
C TYR A 796 -28.22 -2.07 -0.69
N GLY A 797 -27.33 -2.96 -1.11
CA GLY A 797 -27.29 -3.50 -2.47
C GLY A 797 -28.57 -4.25 -2.87
N GLN A 798 -29.15 -5.03 -1.95
CA GLN A 798 -30.42 -5.72 -2.17
C GLN A 798 -31.60 -4.73 -2.29
N VAL A 799 -31.67 -3.80 -1.34
CA VAL A 799 -32.73 -2.79 -1.28
C VAL A 799 -32.69 -1.88 -2.50
N SER A 800 -31.53 -1.32 -2.85
CA SER A 800 -31.39 -0.41 -3.99
C SER A 800 -31.79 -1.05 -5.31
N THR A 801 -31.44 -2.32 -5.53
CA THR A 801 -31.82 -3.08 -6.73
C THR A 801 -33.34 -3.24 -6.86
N LEU A 802 -34.06 -3.40 -5.74
CA LEU A 802 -35.53 -3.49 -5.72
C LEU A 802 -36.18 -2.12 -5.91
N LEU A 803 -35.63 -1.08 -5.31
CA LEU A 803 -36.11 0.30 -5.49
C LEU A 803 -35.94 0.78 -6.94
N GLU A 804 -34.86 0.42 -7.62
CA GLU A 804 -34.70 0.69 -9.05
C GLU A 804 -35.80 0.05 -9.92
N LYS A 805 -36.33 -1.10 -9.48
CA LYS A 805 -37.50 -1.78 -10.08
C LYS A 805 -38.82 -1.23 -9.59
N SER A 806 -38.82 -0.19 -8.76
CA SER A 806 -40.01 0.39 -8.11
C SER A 806 -40.79 -0.60 -7.22
N ASP A 807 -40.15 -1.64 -6.69
CA ASP A 807 -40.74 -2.63 -5.81
C ASP A 807 -40.45 -2.32 -4.33
N THR A 808 -41.05 -1.24 -3.84
CA THR A 808 -40.88 -0.74 -2.47
C THR A 808 -41.37 -1.77 -1.43
N ALA A 809 -42.42 -2.54 -1.74
CA ALA A 809 -42.98 -3.52 -0.80
C ALA A 809 -42.01 -4.69 -0.56
N GLU A 810 -41.41 -5.24 -1.61
CA GLU A 810 -40.41 -6.30 -1.47
C GLU A 810 -39.10 -5.75 -0.88
N ALA A 811 -38.70 -4.51 -1.20
CA ALA A 811 -37.56 -3.83 -0.58
C ALA A 811 -37.71 -3.74 0.94
N MET A 812 -38.89 -3.34 1.44
CA MET A 812 -39.17 -3.27 2.87
C MET A 812 -39.15 -4.67 3.52
N LYS A 813 -39.67 -5.67 2.85
CA LYS A 813 -39.68 -7.04 3.36
C LYS A 813 -38.27 -7.62 3.48
N VAL A 814 -37.42 -7.40 2.46
CA VAL A 814 -36.02 -7.80 2.47
C VAL A 814 -35.28 -7.05 3.57
N PHE A 815 -35.46 -5.73 3.68
CA PHE A 815 -34.86 -4.94 4.75
C PHE A 815 -35.23 -5.44 6.13
N ALA A 816 -36.53 -5.67 6.39
CA ALA A 816 -36.98 -6.14 7.69
C ALA A 816 -36.41 -7.53 8.05
N ALA A 817 -36.29 -8.43 7.08
CA ALA A 817 -35.68 -9.73 7.29
C ALA A 817 -34.22 -9.68 7.73
N GLU A 818 -33.46 -8.66 7.28
CA GLU A 818 -32.07 -8.43 7.66
C GLU A 818 -31.93 -7.58 8.94
N PHE A 819 -32.81 -6.61 9.15
CA PHE A 819 -32.80 -5.68 10.28
C PHE A 819 -33.29 -6.29 11.59
N ASP A 820 -34.42 -7.02 11.55
CA ASP A 820 -35.10 -7.54 12.76
C ASP A 820 -34.18 -8.45 13.62
N PRO A 821 -33.38 -9.37 13.06
CA PRO A 821 -32.43 -10.15 13.84
C PRO A 821 -31.34 -9.29 14.52
N VAL A 822 -30.85 -8.23 13.85
CA VAL A 822 -29.86 -7.31 14.41
C VAL A 822 -30.45 -6.51 15.56
N LYS A 823 -31.64 -5.97 15.36
CA LYS A 823 -32.43 -5.26 16.40
C LYS A 823 -32.70 -6.14 17.61
N GLN A 824 -33.17 -7.37 17.37
CA GLN A 824 -33.48 -8.32 18.46
C GLN A 824 -32.24 -8.65 19.28
N LYS A 825 -31.11 -8.90 18.61
CA LYS A 825 -29.84 -9.16 19.29
C LYS A 825 -29.38 -7.96 20.12
N PHE A 826 -29.56 -6.73 19.63
CA PHE A 826 -29.27 -5.52 20.40
C PHE A 826 -30.12 -5.45 21.66
N ILE A 827 -31.44 -5.69 21.55
CA ILE A 827 -32.36 -5.68 22.69
C ILE A 827 -31.92 -6.70 23.74
N GLU A 828 -31.59 -7.93 23.34
CA GLU A 828 -31.14 -8.98 24.23
C GLU A 828 -29.80 -8.61 24.92
N THR A 829 -28.86 -8.05 24.17
CA THR A 829 -27.58 -7.57 24.70
C THR A 829 -27.80 -6.47 25.73
N TYR A 830 -28.59 -5.47 25.39
CA TYR A 830 -28.90 -4.34 26.27
C TYR A 830 -29.60 -4.77 27.55
N GLN A 831 -30.64 -5.60 27.45
CA GLN A 831 -31.36 -6.13 28.59
C GLN A 831 -30.46 -6.96 29.52
N THR A 832 -29.60 -7.80 28.95
CA THR A 832 -28.65 -8.61 29.72
C THR A 832 -27.65 -7.73 30.45
N ALA A 833 -27.09 -6.73 29.77
CA ALA A 833 -26.10 -5.81 30.30
C ALA A 833 -26.66 -4.92 31.44
N THR A 834 -27.97 -4.54 31.37
CA THR A 834 -28.60 -3.67 32.34
C THR A 834 -29.29 -4.43 33.50
N MET A 835 -29.37 -5.75 33.45
CA MET A 835 -30.07 -6.60 34.41
C MET A 835 -29.60 -6.42 35.88
N ASN A 836 -28.33 -6.10 36.09
CA ASN A 836 -27.68 -5.96 37.38
C ASN A 836 -27.26 -4.51 37.71
N GLY A 837 -27.77 -3.52 36.96
CA GLY A 837 -27.42 -2.10 37.11
C GLY A 837 -26.80 -1.51 35.88
N GLU A 838 -25.91 -0.49 36.03
CA GLU A 838 -25.23 0.11 34.88
C GLU A 838 -24.29 -0.90 34.21
N PRO A 839 -24.32 -0.95 32.87
CA PRO A 839 -23.41 -1.80 32.08
C PRO A 839 -21.94 -1.52 32.41
N ASP A 840 -21.13 -2.55 32.49
CA ASP A 840 -19.69 -2.41 32.62
C ASP A 840 -19.03 -1.86 31.32
N SER A 841 -17.73 -1.58 31.36
CA SER A 841 -17.01 -1.02 30.20
C SER A 841 -17.03 -1.95 28.98
N ASN A 842 -17.07 -3.29 29.20
CA ASN A 842 -17.15 -4.26 28.13
C ASN A 842 -18.51 -4.23 27.44
N ASP A 843 -19.58 -4.20 28.24
CA ASP A 843 -20.95 -4.17 27.75
C ASP A 843 -21.27 -2.82 27.06
N LYS A 844 -20.82 -1.69 27.65
CA LYS A 844 -20.94 -0.36 27.01
C LYS A 844 -20.31 -0.34 25.62
N ASN A 845 -19.10 -0.87 25.46
CA ASN A 845 -18.42 -0.93 24.17
C ASN A 845 -19.20 -1.75 23.11
N ILE A 846 -19.84 -2.86 23.51
CA ILE A 846 -20.67 -3.65 22.60
C ILE A 846 -21.92 -2.87 22.20
N ILE A 847 -22.63 -2.32 23.20
CA ILE A 847 -23.86 -1.56 23.02
C ILE A 847 -23.65 -0.38 22.08
N ASP A 848 -22.62 0.45 22.33
CA ASP A 848 -22.30 1.62 21.49
C ASP A 848 -22.01 1.20 20.03
N GLY A 849 -21.26 0.12 19.86
CA GLY A 849 -20.96 -0.40 18.53
C GLY A 849 -22.20 -0.98 17.82
N GLN A 850 -23.15 -1.57 18.55
CA GLN A 850 -24.41 -2.06 17.99
C GLN A 850 -25.38 -0.92 17.67
N ILE A 851 -25.41 0.15 18.46
CA ILE A 851 -26.19 1.37 18.18
C ILE A 851 -25.73 1.99 16.86
N ASN A 852 -24.41 2.15 16.65
CA ASN A 852 -23.87 2.68 15.41
C ASN A 852 -24.26 1.81 14.21
N PHE A 853 -24.15 0.50 14.34
CA PHE A 853 -24.53 -0.45 13.29
C PHE A 853 -26.04 -0.38 12.96
N ILE A 854 -26.90 -0.31 13.97
CA ILE A 854 -28.34 -0.13 13.77
C ILE A 854 -28.64 1.22 13.08
N SER A 855 -27.94 2.29 13.46
CA SER A 855 -28.10 3.61 12.84
C SER A 855 -27.76 3.60 11.35
N GLU A 856 -26.71 2.87 10.95
CA GLU A 856 -26.38 2.67 9.54
C GLU A 856 -27.51 1.94 8.78
N LEU A 857 -28.08 0.87 9.36
CA LEU A 857 -29.18 0.13 8.76
C LEU A 857 -30.44 1.00 8.69
N LEU A 858 -30.76 1.80 9.71
CA LEU A 858 -31.89 2.72 9.68
C LEU A 858 -31.76 3.81 8.60
N GLY A 859 -30.55 4.21 8.26
CA GLY A 859 -30.31 5.06 7.08
C GLY A 859 -30.74 4.39 5.76
N ILE A 860 -30.65 3.05 5.66
CA ILE A 860 -31.19 2.31 4.51
C ILE A 860 -32.72 2.24 4.56
N ALA A 861 -33.30 2.05 5.75
CA ALA A 861 -34.75 2.07 5.93
C ALA A 861 -35.38 3.40 5.51
N ASP A 862 -34.73 4.52 5.82
CA ASP A 862 -35.17 5.87 5.46
C ASP A 862 -35.31 6.05 3.94
N MET A 863 -34.49 5.38 3.15
CA MET A 863 -34.61 5.38 1.69
C MET A 863 -35.87 4.66 1.17
N ILE A 864 -36.45 3.75 1.98
CA ILE A 864 -37.61 2.94 1.62
C ILE A 864 -38.88 3.61 2.17
N ASP A 865 -38.88 3.93 3.48
CA ASP A 865 -40.01 4.49 4.24
C ASP A 865 -39.47 5.27 5.45
N THR A 866 -39.46 6.60 5.35
CA THR A 866 -39.04 7.51 6.43
C THR A 866 -39.84 7.33 7.71
N VAL A 867 -41.15 7.09 7.62
CA VAL A 867 -42.03 6.92 8.79
C VAL A 867 -41.67 5.64 9.55
N TYR A 868 -41.37 4.57 8.83
CA TYR A 868 -40.89 3.33 9.44
C TYR A 868 -39.55 3.54 10.14
N ALA A 869 -38.61 4.21 9.49
CA ALA A 869 -37.25 4.48 10.03
C ALA A 869 -37.34 5.33 11.32
N GLU A 870 -38.13 6.41 11.31
CA GLU A 870 -38.38 7.26 12.48
C GLU A 870 -38.98 6.46 13.64
N LYS A 871 -39.98 5.62 13.37
CA LYS A 871 -40.61 4.77 14.38
C LYS A 871 -39.61 3.80 15.02
N GLN A 872 -38.76 3.14 14.21
CA GLN A 872 -37.73 2.22 14.72
C GLN A 872 -36.69 2.96 15.56
N THR A 873 -36.29 4.16 15.14
CA THR A 873 -35.38 5.03 15.89
C THR A 873 -35.98 5.40 17.26
N GLU A 874 -37.27 5.79 17.30
CA GLU A 874 -37.96 6.11 18.54
C GLU A 874 -38.06 4.90 19.48
N GLU A 875 -38.37 3.71 18.96
CA GLU A 875 -38.41 2.47 19.76
C GLU A 875 -37.07 2.17 20.43
N ILE A 876 -35.97 2.32 19.71
CA ILE A 876 -34.60 2.11 20.24
C ILE A 876 -34.24 3.19 21.26
N TYR A 877 -34.55 4.46 20.98
CA TYR A 877 -34.31 5.56 21.89
C TYR A 877 -35.09 5.40 23.22
N ASN A 878 -36.36 5.00 23.13
CA ASN A 878 -37.17 4.73 24.29
C ASN A 878 -36.64 3.56 25.14
N LEU A 879 -36.04 2.52 24.51
CA LEU A 879 -35.41 1.45 25.24
C LEU A 879 -34.21 1.95 26.06
N LEU A 880 -33.40 2.88 25.47
CA LEU A 880 -32.20 3.43 26.10
C LEU A 880 -32.48 4.38 27.26
N ILE A 881 -33.64 5.09 27.23
CA ILE A 881 -34.00 6.09 28.27
C ILE A 881 -34.81 5.48 29.41
N ASN A 882 -35.68 4.50 29.12
CA ASN A 882 -36.61 3.97 30.10
C ASN A 882 -36.03 2.85 30.98
N ASN A 883 -34.77 2.46 30.79
CA ASN A 883 -34.04 1.52 31.62
C ASN A 883 -32.75 2.12 32.14
#